data_60571dd7105efe45204156d296394906
#
_entry.id   60571dd7105efe45204156d296394906
#
_cell.length_a   1.000
_cell.length_b   1.000
_cell.length_c   1.000
_cell.angle_alpha   90.00
_cell.angle_beta   90.00
_cell.angle_gamma   90.00
#
_symmetry.space_group_name_H-M   'P 1'
#
loop_
_entity.id
_entity.type
_entity.pdbx_description
1 polymer ?
#
loop_
_entity_poly.entity_id
_entity_poly.type
_entity_poly.pdbx_seq_one_letter_code
_entity_poly.pdbx_strand_id
1 'polypeptide(L)'
;MILLLDNHDSYTFNLYQLIAEVAGKSPLVVRAEFSERENLVQRVRDGEFSHVVISPGPGTPENPRDFAAACQVIEAARDIPVLGICLGHQGLALLNGARVRPAPEPKHGFISTVHHTGTGLFAGIPQDFKVVRYHSLCVDDIDTTRIRPLAWSEDGVLMGLEVLGRPHWGVQFHPESILTEHGRTIIQNFLDQEPPAKWKLAHREVSLPMNCEATFARLKDAARDAFWLDSATADTGAGRYSILGTNTGSQSASIRYDISRGNVQVARGGEITTVETDVLSYLQQLLAETVDTEDLPELPFRGGYVGFLGYECKALTVGPGVHSADTPDAYWVFPQAFVVFDHREAMAQLCVIYDAVEGPTAETTELMEWLEESLEVGMPTHTAREPEAALEGTWRLTADEYVARIGEVDAALRRGDSYEVCLTDTYETQVAVDGWDLYRQLRRNNPAPYAAYLKLGGFGDDLEILSSSPERFLKVERDGTVSSKPIKGTIARSEDPDEDRRRSYFLQSDAKTRAENLMIVDLLRNDLGRVCEVGSVEVPVLMGVESYQTVHQLVSTVVGTLRGDANLIDLLHATFPGGSMTGAPKERTLSIIDSLEAGPRGVYSGTIGYLGLDGTADLNIVIRTIVKAGENITVGAGGAIVLDSDAKEENAEKELKAAALLRSIAQVRSANS
;
A
#
# COMPACT_ATOMS: atom_id res chain seq x y z
N MET A 1 -3.48 -12.20 -11.46
CA MET A 1 -3.23 -13.45 -12.25
C MET A 1 -4.06 -13.43 -13.53
N ILE A 2 -3.64 -14.07 -14.63
CA ILE A 2 -4.47 -14.21 -15.85
C ILE A 2 -5.27 -15.51 -15.79
N LEU A 3 -6.58 -15.46 -16.00
CA LEU A 3 -7.44 -16.64 -16.11
C LEU A 3 -7.61 -17.01 -17.59
N LEU A 4 -7.42 -18.27 -17.94
CA LEU A 4 -7.82 -18.86 -19.22
C LEU A 4 -8.92 -19.90 -18.97
N LEU A 5 -10.18 -19.55 -19.28
CA LEU A 5 -11.31 -20.46 -19.18
C LEU A 5 -11.37 -21.33 -20.45
N ASP A 6 -11.20 -22.63 -20.29
CA ASP A 6 -11.20 -23.62 -21.38
C ASP A 6 -12.61 -24.17 -21.62
N ASN A 7 -13.20 -23.82 -22.75
CA ASN A 7 -14.49 -24.34 -23.23
C ASN A 7 -14.34 -25.63 -24.05
N HIS A 8 -13.45 -26.54 -23.62
CA HIS A 8 -13.18 -27.83 -24.30
C HIS A 8 -12.57 -27.71 -25.68
N ASP A 9 -11.74 -26.67 -25.91
CA ASP A 9 -11.08 -26.50 -27.19
C ASP A 9 -9.77 -27.31 -27.29
N SER A 10 -9.50 -27.82 -28.50
CA SER A 10 -8.28 -28.59 -28.77
C SER A 10 -7.02 -27.70 -28.87
N TYR A 11 -7.19 -26.40 -29.01
CA TYR A 11 -6.09 -25.44 -29.17
C TYR A 11 -5.83 -24.57 -27.95
N THR A 12 -6.53 -24.78 -26.82
CA THR A 12 -6.38 -24.03 -25.57
C THR A 12 -4.93 -23.89 -25.12
N PHE A 13 -4.13 -24.94 -25.24
CA PHE A 13 -2.72 -24.90 -24.84
C PHE A 13 -1.81 -24.15 -25.82
N ASN A 14 -2.18 -23.96 -27.08
CA ASN A 14 -1.49 -23.01 -27.97
C ASN A 14 -1.75 -21.58 -27.51
N LEU A 15 -2.99 -21.27 -27.14
CA LEU A 15 -3.36 -19.99 -26.54
C LEU A 15 -2.65 -19.76 -25.20
N TYR A 16 -2.60 -20.79 -24.34
CA TYR A 16 -1.83 -20.76 -23.09
C TYR A 16 -0.37 -20.37 -23.33
N GLN A 17 0.30 -21.03 -24.31
CA GLN A 17 1.70 -20.74 -24.64
C GLN A 17 1.87 -19.31 -25.15
N LEU A 18 0.99 -18.85 -26.01
CA LEU A 18 1.02 -17.49 -26.55
C LEU A 18 0.85 -16.45 -25.45
N ILE A 19 -0.13 -16.63 -24.53
CA ILE A 19 -0.34 -15.73 -23.40
C ILE A 19 0.87 -15.76 -22.46
N ALA A 20 1.39 -16.95 -22.12
CA ALA A 20 2.54 -17.07 -21.24
C ALA A 20 3.81 -16.42 -21.82
N GLU A 21 4.02 -16.55 -23.13
CA GLU A 21 5.14 -15.91 -23.83
C GLU A 21 5.05 -14.39 -23.83
N VAL A 22 3.84 -13.83 -24.02
CA VAL A 22 3.61 -12.38 -24.04
C VAL A 22 3.66 -11.80 -22.64
N ALA A 23 2.95 -12.44 -21.68
CA ALA A 23 2.85 -11.97 -20.30
C ALA A 23 4.12 -12.22 -19.46
N GLY A 24 5.06 -13.05 -19.92
CA GLY A 24 6.19 -13.50 -19.13
C GLY A 24 5.84 -14.43 -17.96
N LYS A 25 4.55 -14.81 -17.82
CA LYS A 25 4.02 -15.68 -16.77
C LYS A 25 2.88 -16.55 -17.28
N SER A 26 2.72 -17.74 -16.69
CA SER A 26 1.68 -18.68 -17.07
C SER A 26 0.29 -18.26 -16.61
N PRO A 27 -0.75 -18.29 -17.47
CA PRO A 27 -2.12 -18.13 -17.02
C PRO A 27 -2.60 -19.35 -16.22
N LEU A 28 -3.58 -19.16 -15.35
CA LEU A 28 -4.32 -20.26 -14.74
C LEU A 28 -5.34 -20.78 -15.75
N VAL A 29 -5.26 -22.08 -16.09
CA VAL A 29 -6.22 -22.74 -16.96
C VAL A 29 -7.27 -23.47 -16.11
N VAL A 30 -8.55 -23.10 -16.30
CA VAL A 30 -9.68 -23.79 -15.65
C VAL A 30 -10.64 -24.25 -16.74
N ARG A 31 -10.97 -25.54 -16.78
CA ARG A 31 -12.01 -26.06 -17.66
C ARG A 31 -13.38 -25.61 -17.21
N ALA A 32 -14.25 -25.25 -18.14
CA ALA A 32 -15.60 -24.75 -17.89
C ALA A 32 -16.41 -25.67 -16.97
N GLU A 33 -16.28 -27.00 -17.11
CA GLU A 33 -16.95 -28.00 -16.28
C GLU A 33 -16.51 -28.00 -14.80
N PHE A 34 -15.34 -27.42 -14.49
CA PHE A 34 -14.81 -27.32 -13.12
C PHE A 34 -15.01 -25.95 -12.47
N SER A 35 -15.65 -25.02 -13.17
CA SER A 35 -15.87 -23.63 -12.72
C SER A 35 -16.54 -23.57 -11.33
N GLU A 36 -17.58 -24.36 -11.10
CA GLU A 36 -18.24 -24.43 -9.79
C GLU A 36 -17.35 -25.05 -8.71
N ARG A 37 -16.64 -26.15 -9.03
CA ARG A 37 -15.72 -26.83 -8.12
C ARG A 37 -14.57 -25.91 -7.67
N GLU A 38 -14.05 -25.12 -8.58
CA GLU A 38 -12.94 -24.19 -8.32
C GLU A 38 -13.43 -22.84 -7.74
N ASN A 39 -14.74 -22.73 -7.46
CA ASN A 39 -15.37 -21.49 -6.99
C ASN A 39 -15.00 -20.26 -7.84
N LEU A 40 -14.87 -20.46 -9.15
CA LEU A 40 -14.24 -19.54 -10.08
C LEU A 40 -14.94 -18.17 -10.14
N VAL A 41 -16.29 -18.18 -10.12
CA VAL A 41 -17.09 -16.95 -10.15
C VAL A 41 -16.78 -16.05 -8.93
N GLN A 42 -16.63 -16.65 -7.75
CA GLN A 42 -16.28 -15.90 -6.56
C GLN A 42 -14.84 -15.37 -6.61
N ARG A 43 -13.88 -16.18 -7.04
CA ARG A 43 -12.48 -15.77 -7.23
C ARG A 43 -12.32 -14.61 -8.22
N VAL A 44 -13.16 -14.59 -9.28
CA VAL A 44 -13.22 -13.45 -10.22
C VAL A 44 -13.75 -12.21 -9.53
N ARG A 45 -14.84 -12.31 -8.75
CA ARG A 45 -15.41 -11.19 -7.99
C ARG A 45 -14.47 -10.66 -6.91
N ASP A 46 -13.67 -11.55 -6.31
CA ASP A 46 -12.67 -11.21 -5.29
C ASP A 46 -11.41 -10.54 -5.88
N GLY A 47 -11.38 -10.28 -7.21
CA GLY A 47 -10.27 -9.58 -7.86
C GLY A 47 -8.97 -10.39 -8.00
N GLU A 48 -9.04 -11.74 -7.91
CA GLU A 48 -7.85 -12.59 -8.04
C GLU A 48 -7.21 -12.49 -9.44
N PHE A 49 -8.01 -12.15 -10.46
CA PHE A 49 -7.58 -12.12 -11.84
C PHE A 49 -7.52 -10.70 -12.39
N SER A 50 -6.38 -10.34 -12.97
CA SER A 50 -6.19 -9.07 -13.69
C SER A 50 -6.82 -9.09 -15.08
N HIS A 51 -6.86 -10.26 -15.72
CA HIS A 51 -7.40 -10.47 -17.06
C HIS A 51 -8.08 -11.82 -17.15
N VAL A 52 -9.11 -11.92 -17.98
CA VAL A 52 -9.84 -13.17 -18.26
C VAL A 52 -9.84 -13.43 -19.76
N VAL A 53 -9.44 -14.62 -20.17
CA VAL A 53 -9.52 -15.07 -21.56
C VAL A 53 -10.51 -16.23 -21.64
N ILE A 54 -11.51 -16.09 -22.51
CA ILE A 54 -12.51 -17.13 -22.80
C ILE A 54 -12.09 -17.82 -24.08
N SER A 55 -11.73 -19.09 -23.99
CA SER A 55 -11.19 -19.87 -25.11
C SER A 55 -12.22 -20.07 -26.23
N PRO A 56 -11.76 -20.48 -27.41
CA PRO A 56 -12.61 -21.16 -28.37
C PRO A 56 -13.28 -22.39 -27.75
N GLY A 57 -14.23 -22.98 -28.47
CA GLY A 57 -14.89 -24.22 -28.09
C GLY A 57 -15.93 -24.70 -29.10
N PRO A 58 -16.43 -25.94 -28.93
CA PRO A 58 -17.50 -26.49 -29.78
C PRO A 58 -18.87 -25.93 -29.39
N GLY A 59 -19.83 -26.00 -30.28
CA GLY A 59 -21.24 -25.67 -30.04
C GLY A 59 -21.59 -24.22 -30.31
N THR A 60 -22.50 -23.68 -29.54
CA THR A 60 -23.04 -22.32 -29.69
C THR A 60 -23.25 -21.65 -28.34
N PRO A 61 -23.01 -20.33 -28.19
CA PRO A 61 -23.25 -19.64 -26.91
C PRO A 61 -24.74 -19.55 -26.54
N GLU A 62 -25.66 -19.82 -27.46
CA GLU A 62 -27.10 -19.92 -27.20
C GLU A 62 -27.47 -21.18 -26.41
N ASN A 63 -26.64 -22.22 -26.44
CA ASN A 63 -26.86 -23.44 -25.68
C ASN A 63 -26.17 -23.37 -24.31
N PRO A 64 -26.95 -23.39 -23.21
CA PRO A 64 -26.34 -23.33 -21.86
C PRO A 64 -25.33 -24.45 -21.56
N ARG A 65 -25.46 -25.60 -22.22
CA ARG A 65 -24.49 -26.71 -22.01
C ARG A 65 -23.10 -26.37 -22.56
N ASP A 66 -23.04 -25.50 -23.55
CA ASP A 66 -21.78 -25.14 -24.22
C ASP A 66 -21.14 -23.88 -23.64
N PHE A 67 -21.92 -22.98 -22.98
CA PHE A 67 -21.41 -21.68 -22.60
C PHE A 67 -21.84 -21.13 -21.22
N ALA A 68 -22.63 -21.85 -20.41
CA ALA A 68 -23.15 -21.31 -19.13
C ALA A 68 -22.05 -20.90 -18.15
N ALA A 69 -20.99 -21.68 -18.03
CA ALA A 69 -19.88 -21.35 -17.13
C ALA A 69 -19.14 -20.09 -17.60
N ALA A 70 -18.88 -19.96 -18.89
CA ALA A 70 -18.27 -18.78 -19.47
C ALA A 70 -19.16 -17.54 -19.29
N CYS A 71 -20.48 -17.67 -19.46
CA CYS A 71 -21.45 -16.61 -19.19
C CYS A 71 -21.33 -16.09 -17.73
N GLN A 72 -21.32 -16.97 -16.74
CA GLN A 72 -21.21 -16.61 -15.33
C GLN A 72 -19.88 -15.92 -15.01
N VAL A 73 -18.78 -16.37 -15.61
CA VAL A 73 -17.45 -15.76 -15.47
C VAL A 73 -17.40 -14.37 -16.10
N ILE A 74 -17.95 -14.20 -17.31
CA ILE A 74 -18.03 -12.89 -18.00
C ILE A 74 -18.88 -11.90 -17.21
N GLU A 75 -20.00 -12.34 -16.63
CA GLU A 75 -20.85 -11.48 -15.79
C GLU A 75 -20.15 -11.10 -14.48
N ALA A 76 -19.36 -12.00 -13.89
CA ALA A 76 -18.55 -11.72 -12.70
C ALA A 76 -17.37 -10.79 -13.00
N ALA A 77 -16.80 -10.87 -14.20
CA ALA A 77 -15.66 -10.07 -14.65
C ALA A 77 -16.08 -8.71 -15.26
N ARG A 78 -17.11 -8.06 -14.72
CA ARG A 78 -17.71 -6.85 -15.28
C ARG A 78 -16.70 -5.74 -15.57
N ASP A 79 -15.78 -5.53 -14.64
CA ASP A 79 -14.81 -4.45 -14.65
C ASP A 79 -13.37 -4.97 -14.87
N ILE A 80 -13.21 -6.25 -15.19
CA ILE A 80 -11.94 -6.91 -15.51
C ILE A 80 -11.83 -7.03 -17.03
N PRO A 81 -10.66 -6.77 -17.64
CA PRO A 81 -10.42 -7.02 -19.05
C PRO A 81 -10.74 -8.46 -19.46
N VAL A 82 -11.66 -8.64 -20.42
CA VAL A 82 -12.07 -9.95 -20.95
C VAL A 82 -11.77 -10.02 -22.45
N LEU A 83 -11.07 -11.06 -22.87
CA LEU A 83 -10.91 -11.41 -24.30
C LEU A 83 -11.66 -12.69 -24.63
N GLY A 84 -12.69 -12.59 -25.45
CA GLY A 84 -13.39 -13.75 -26.03
C GLY A 84 -12.83 -14.15 -27.37
N ILE A 85 -12.47 -15.44 -27.55
CA ILE A 85 -11.92 -15.96 -28.80
C ILE A 85 -12.90 -16.94 -29.40
N CYS A 86 -13.26 -16.79 -30.68
CA CYS A 86 -14.18 -17.61 -31.45
C CYS A 86 -15.54 -17.82 -30.75
N LEU A 87 -15.75 -18.92 -30.00
CA LEU A 87 -16.94 -19.14 -29.19
C LEU A 87 -17.08 -18.03 -28.09
N GLY A 88 -15.97 -17.63 -27.47
CA GLY A 88 -15.95 -16.53 -26.50
C GLY A 88 -16.36 -15.18 -27.11
N HIS A 89 -15.93 -14.88 -28.35
CA HIS A 89 -16.35 -13.69 -29.09
C HIS A 89 -17.88 -13.70 -29.35
N GLN A 90 -18.41 -14.84 -29.81
CA GLN A 90 -19.83 -15.02 -30.08
C GLN A 90 -20.66 -14.88 -28.77
N GLY A 91 -20.14 -15.41 -27.64
CA GLY A 91 -20.76 -15.30 -26.34
C GLY A 91 -20.82 -13.86 -25.82
N LEU A 92 -19.72 -13.11 -25.95
CA LEU A 92 -19.69 -11.69 -25.61
C LEU A 92 -20.71 -10.89 -26.43
N ALA A 93 -20.79 -11.15 -27.74
CA ALA A 93 -21.74 -10.49 -28.60
C ALA A 93 -23.20 -10.81 -28.22
N LEU A 94 -23.51 -12.09 -27.96
CA LEU A 94 -24.85 -12.54 -27.58
C LEU A 94 -25.30 -11.90 -26.25
N LEU A 95 -24.44 -11.85 -25.24
CA LEU A 95 -24.71 -11.23 -23.95
C LEU A 95 -24.99 -9.71 -24.07
N ASN A 96 -24.53 -9.09 -25.14
CA ASN A 96 -24.73 -7.66 -25.42
C ASN A 96 -25.75 -7.39 -26.53
N GLY A 97 -26.65 -8.36 -26.80
CA GLY A 97 -27.83 -8.18 -27.63
C GLY A 97 -27.66 -8.50 -29.12
N ALA A 98 -26.50 -8.95 -29.56
CA ALA A 98 -26.30 -9.44 -30.91
C ALA A 98 -26.91 -10.84 -31.11
N ARG A 99 -26.97 -11.29 -32.35
CA ARG A 99 -27.37 -12.65 -32.72
C ARG A 99 -26.19 -13.46 -33.23
N VAL A 100 -26.24 -14.78 -32.99
CA VAL A 100 -25.29 -15.73 -33.56
C VAL A 100 -26.02 -16.58 -34.58
N ARG A 101 -25.49 -16.67 -35.81
CA ARG A 101 -26.09 -17.41 -36.88
C ARG A 101 -25.04 -18.14 -37.74
N PRO A 102 -25.47 -19.08 -38.63
CA PRO A 102 -24.54 -19.70 -39.58
C PRO A 102 -23.78 -18.66 -40.40
N ALA A 103 -22.46 -18.82 -40.50
CA ALA A 103 -21.61 -17.98 -41.33
C ALA A 103 -22.02 -18.15 -42.83
N PRO A 104 -21.84 -17.11 -43.65
CA PRO A 104 -22.13 -17.22 -45.11
C PRO A 104 -21.42 -18.41 -45.74
N GLU A 105 -20.20 -18.69 -45.28
CA GLU A 105 -19.43 -19.87 -45.66
C GLU A 105 -18.67 -20.39 -44.42
N PRO A 106 -18.89 -21.65 -43.98
CA PRO A 106 -18.09 -22.24 -42.90
C PRO A 106 -16.61 -22.31 -43.28
N LYS A 107 -15.74 -21.86 -42.36
CA LYS A 107 -14.28 -21.84 -42.54
C LYS A 107 -13.60 -22.68 -41.49
N HIS A 108 -12.88 -23.74 -41.90
CA HIS A 108 -12.14 -24.64 -41.00
C HIS A 108 -10.70 -24.79 -41.48
N GLY A 109 -9.77 -24.02 -40.86
CA GLY A 109 -8.37 -23.96 -41.25
C GLY A 109 -8.10 -23.08 -42.49
N PHE A 110 -9.03 -22.20 -42.83
CA PHE A 110 -8.87 -21.28 -43.95
C PHE A 110 -8.26 -19.96 -43.48
N ILE A 111 -7.41 -19.40 -44.31
CA ILE A 111 -6.83 -18.07 -44.11
C ILE A 111 -7.78 -17.03 -44.70
N SER A 112 -8.10 -16.01 -43.93
CA SER A 112 -8.85 -14.84 -44.36
C SER A 112 -8.05 -13.57 -44.11
N THR A 113 -8.33 -12.55 -44.90
CA THR A 113 -7.77 -11.22 -44.74
C THR A 113 -8.68 -10.38 -43.82
N VAL A 114 -8.10 -9.67 -42.85
CA VAL A 114 -8.84 -8.84 -41.92
C VAL A 114 -8.55 -7.37 -42.14
N HIS A 115 -9.63 -6.60 -42.29
CA HIS A 115 -9.61 -5.15 -42.31
C HIS A 115 -10.16 -4.61 -40.97
N HIS A 116 -9.51 -3.60 -40.37
CA HIS A 116 -9.82 -3.18 -39.01
C HIS A 116 -9.73 -1.65 -38.80
N THR A 117 -10.26 -1.16 -37.68
CA THR A 117 -10.28 0.27 -37.32
C THR A 117 -8.91 0.84 -36.95
N GLY A 118 -7.94 0.01 -36.60
CA GLY A 118 -6.62 0.41 -36.12
C GLY A 118 -6.58 0.83 -34.64
N THR A 119 -7.64 0.56 -33.89
CA THR A 119 -7.77 0.94 -32.47
C THR A 119 -7.95 -0.29 -31.59
N GLY A 120 -7.80 -0.12 -30.27
CA GLY A 120 -7.96 -1.18 -29.26
C GLY A 120 -7.02 -2.36 -29.54
N LEU A 121 -7.56 -3.57 -29.61
CA LEU A 121 -6.79 -4.80 -29.91
C LEU A 121 -5.98 -4.73 -31.20
N PHE A 122 -6.37 -3.88 -32.15
CA PHE A 122 -5.74 -3.77 -33.48
C PHE A 122 -4.79 -2.58 -33.61
N ALA A 123 -4.44 -1.92 -32.48
CA ALA A 123 -3.47 -0.83 -32.50
C ALA A 123 -2.08 -1.32 -32.97
N GLY A 124 -1.46 -0.57 -33.87
CA GLY A 124 -0.13 -0.90 -34.41
C GLY A 124 -0.08 -2.10 -35.39
N ILE A 125 -1.23 -2.70 -35.75
CA ILE A 125 -1.29 -3.81 -36.71
C ILE A 125 -1.52 -3.26 -38.11
N PRO A 126 -0.79 -3.75 -39.16
CA PRO A 126 -1.05 -3.38 -40.54
C PRO A 126 -2.43 -3.80 -41.02
N GLN A 127 -3.05 -3.01 -41.90
CA GLN A 127 -4.28 -3.40 -42.54
C GLN A 127 -4.10 -4.65 -43.42
N ASP A 128 -5.18 -5.37 -43.62
CA ASP A 128 -5.24 -6.54 -44.52
C ASP A 128 -4.31 -7.70 -44.09
N PHE A 129 -4.10 -7.85 -42.75
CA PHE A 129 -3.34 -8.96 -42.22
C PHE A 129 -4.11 -10.29 -42.29
N LYS A 130 -3.39 -11.40 -42.28
CA LYS A 130 -3.97 -12.72 -42.44
C LYS A 130 -4.22 -13.43 -41.12
N VAL A 131 -5.40 -14.05 -41.00
CA VAL A 131 -5.82 -14.80 -39.82
C VAL A 131 -6.39 -16.17 -40.21
N VAL A 132 -6.34 -17.11 -39.27
CA VAL A 132 -6.92 -18.45 -39.43
C VAL A 132 -8.30 -18.50 -38.79
N ARG A 133 -9.27 -19.05 -39.51
CA ARG A 133 -10.66 -19.23 -39.08
C ARG A 133 -11.00 -20.71 -38.89
N TYR A 134 -11.71 -21.03 -37.79
CA TYR A 134 -12.21 -22.37 -37.46
C TYR A 134 -13.66 -22.29 -36.99
N HIS A 135 -14.55 -21.64 -37.75
CA HIS A 135 -15.94 -21.44 -37.29
C HIS A 135 -16.97 -21.65 -38.40
N SER A 136 -18.13 -22.19 -37.97
CA SER A 136 -19.34 -22.31 -38.82
C SER A 136 -20.39 -21.27 -38.47
N LEU A 137 -20.27 -20.61 -37.29
CA LEU A 137 -21.19 -19.57 -36.82
C LEU A 137 -20.48 -18.22 -36.81
N CYS A 138 -21.22 -17.14 -36.94
CA CYS A 138 -20.74 -15.78 -36.88
C CYS A 138 -21.72 -14.86 -36.15
N VAL A 139 -21.22 -13.76 -35.64
CA VAL A 139 -22.01 -12.68 -35.03
C VAL A 139 -22.67 -11.85 -36.12
N ASP A 140 -23.95 -11.52 -35.92
CA ASP A 140 -24.72 -10.65 -36.77
C ASP A 140 -25.76 -9.85 -35.97
N ASP A 141 -26.40 -8.86 -36.61
CA ASP A 141 -27.44 -8.03 -36.02
C ASP A 141 -26.99 -7.39 -34.66
N ILE A 142 -25.84 -6.67 -34.72
CA ILE A 142 -25.25 -6.04 -33.54
C ILE A 142 -25.99 -4.77 -33.14
N ASP A 143 -26.18 -4.57 -31.82
CA ASP A 143 -26.61 -3.30 -31.26
C ASP A 143 -25.38 -2.36 -31.10
N THR A 144 -25.25 -1.39 -31.99
CA THR A 144 -24.14 -0.44 -32.00
C THR A 144 -24.11 0.52 -30.81
N THR A 145 -25.15 0.53 -29.97
CA THR A 145 -25.15 1.26 -28.70
C THR A 145 -24.44 0.48 -27.58
N ARG A 146 -24.22 -0.82 -27.77
CA ARG A 146 -23.56 -1.73 -26.83
C ARG A 146 -22.28 -2.35 -27.36
N ILE A 147 -22.16 -2.51 -28.68
CA ILE A 147 -21.04 -3.17 -29.35
C ILE A 147 -20.44 -2.24 -30.37
N ARG A 148 -19.15 -1.99 -30.27
CA ARG A 148 -18.36 -1.32 -31.30
C ARG A 148 -17.69 -2.39 -32.18
N PRO A 149 -18.01 -2.48 -33.48
CA PRO A 149 -17.29 -3.35 -34.35
C PRO A 149 -15.89 -2.79 -34.65
N LEU A 150 -14.87 -3.65 -34.60
CA LEU A 150 -13.47 -3.27 -34.76
C LEU A 150 -12.81 -3.82 -36.00
N ALA A 151 -13.26 -5.01 -36.50
CA ALA A 151 -12.61 -5.69 -37.61
C ALA A 151 -13.58 -6.57 -38.41
N TRP A 152 -13.31 -6.72 -39.69
CA TRP A 152 -14.11 -7.54 -40.64
C TRP A 152 -13.20 -8.34 -41.56
N SER A 153 -13.67 -9.50 -41.96
CA SER A 153 -13.04 -10.27 -43.03
C SER A 153 -13.50 -9.80 -44.41
N GLU A 154 -12.83 -10.28 -45.48
CA GLU A 154 -13.15 -9.99 -46.88
C GLU A 154 -14.57 -10.41 -47.28
N ASP A 155 -15.17 -11.39 -46.62
CA ASP A 155 -16.54 -11.86 -46.80
C ASP A 155 -17.56 -11.15 -45.87
N GLY A 156 -17.14 -10.09 -45.19
CA GLY A 156 -17.99 -9.21 -44.37
C GLY A 156 -18.34 -9.77 -43.00
N VAL A 157 -17.74 -10.86 -42.54
CA VAL A 157 -17.95 -11.40 -41.19
C VAL A 157 -17.27 -10.52 -40.19
N LEU A 158 -17.95 -10.23 -39.07
CA LEU A 158 -17.38 -9.49 -37.93
C LEU A 158 -16.28 -10.32 -37.27
N MET A 159 -15.04 -9.81 -37.32
CA MET A 159 -13.84 -10.48 -36.86
C MET A 159 -13.29 -9.91 -35.56
N GLY A 160 -13.73 -8.72 -35.16
CA GLY A 160 -13.34 -8.09 -33.92
C GLY A 160 -14.41 -7.15 -33.38
N LEU A 161 -14.63 -7.17 -32.07
CA LEU A 161 -15.58 -6.31 -31.36
C LEU A 161 -15.04 -5.80 -30.05
N GLU A 162 -15.64 -4.73 -29.57
CA GLU A 162 -15.49 -4.16 -28.24
C GLU A 162 -16.89 -3.94 -27.63
N VAL A 163 -17.06 -4.28 -26.36
CA VAL A 163 -18.30 -4.02 -25.60
C VAL A 163 -18.22 -2.64 -24.97
N LEU A 164 -19.14 -1.75 -25.33
CA LEU A 164 -19.15 -0.39 -24.80
C LEU A 164 -19.52 -0.37 -23.31
N GLY A 165 -18.78 0.38 -22.53
CA GLY A 165 -18.97 0.50 -21.08
C GLY A 165 -18.45 -0.69 -20.26
N ARG A 166 -17.72 -1.61 -20.88
CA ARG A 166 -16.99 -2.70 -20.20
C ARG A 166 -15.64 -2.93 -20.89
N PRO A 167 -14.61 -3.36 -20.17
CA PRO A 167 -13.31 -3.68 -20.75
C PRO A 167 -13.33 -5.07 -21.41
N HIS A 168 -14.26 -5.30 -22.34
CA HIS A 168 -14.48 -6.61 -22.96
C HIS A 168 -14.30 -6.53 -24.48
N TRP A 169 -13.47 -7.40 -25.02
CA TRP A 169 -13.17 -7.51 -26.46
C TRP A 169 -13.36 -8.93 -26.94
N GLY A 170 -13.59 -9.08 -28.23
CA GLY A 170 -13.70 -10.38 -28.83
C GLY A 170 -13.09 -10.43 -30.23
N VAL A 171 -12.43 -11.55 -30.54
CA VAL A 171 -11.95 -11.89 -31.90
C VAL A 171 -12.55 -13.20 -32.37
N GLN A 172 -13.08 -13.23 -33.60
CA GLN A 172 -13.70 -14.43 -34.17
C GLN A 172 -12.67 -15.44 -34.70
N PHE A 173 -11.47 -14.99 -35.03
CA PHE A 173 -10.36 -15.80 -35.50
C PHE A 173 -9.49 -16.29 -34.33
N HIS A 174 -8.51 -17.14 -34.64
CA HIS A 174 -7.62 -17.77 -33.69
C HIS A 174 -6.25 -17.07 -33.66
N PRO A 175 -5.98 -16.18 -32.71
CA PRO A 175 -4.70 -15.49 -32.61
C PRO A 175 -3.53 -16.41 -32.28
N GLU A 176 -3.78 -17.57 -31.67
CA GLU A 176 -2.80 -18.60 -31.32
C GLU A 176 -2.42 -19.51 -32.51
N SER A 177 -3.12 -19.40 -33.63
CA SER A 177 -2.84 -20.25 -34.79
C SER A 177 -1.53 -19.84 -35.49
N ILE A 178 -0.73 -20.83 -35.90
CA ILE A 178 0.60 -20.62 -36.46
C ILE A 178 0.62 -19.78 -37.76
N LEU A 179 -0.49 -19.72 -38.49
CA LEU A 179 -0.64 -18.93 -39.72
C LEU A 179 -1.42 -17.62 -39.50
N THR A 180 -1.78 -17.30 -38.24
CA THR A 180 -2.33 -15.98 -37.91
C THR A 180 -1.18 -15.00 -37.72
N GLU A 181 -1.19 -13.95 -38.56
CA GLU A 181 -0.24 -12.84 -38.43
C GLU A 181 -0.62 -11.96 -37.23
N HIS A 182 0.37 -11.39 -36.55
CA HIS A 182 0.19 -10.44 -35.43
C HIS A 182 -0.59 -10.96 -34.19
N GLY A 183 -0.76 -12.28 -34.03
CA GLY A 183 -1.45 -12.86 -32.88
C GLY A 183 -0.79 -12.43 -31.54
N ARG A 184 0.55 -12.37 -31.51
CA ARG A 184 1.32 -11.87 -30.35
C ARG A 184 0.96 -10.41 -30.03
N THR A 185 0.87 -9.54 -31.04
CA THR A 185 0.53 -8.12 -30.87
C THR A 185 -0.90 -7.95 -30.33
N ILE A 186 -1.85 -8.77 -30.80
CA ILE A 186 -3.23 -8.75 -30.31
C ILE A 186 -3.30 -9.12 -28.82
N ILE A 187 -2.59 -10.18 -28.41
CA ILE A 187 -2.53 -10.58 -26.99
C ILE A 187 -1.81 -9.51 -26.17
N GLN A 188 -0.73 -8.90 -26.68
CA GLN A 188 -0.06 -7.79 -26.00
C GLN A 188 -1.01 -6.61 -25.79
N ASN A 189 -1.67 -6.15 -26.88
CA ASN A 189 -2.63 -5.07 -26.82
C ASN A 189 -3.79 -5.36 -25.85
N PHE A 190 -4.18 -6.61 -25.69
CA PHE A 190 -5.17 -7.03 -24.71
C PHE A 190 -4.62 -6.96 -23.28
N LEU A 191 -3.41 -7.44 -23.05
CA LEU A 191 -2.77 -7.44 -21.73
C LEU A 191 -2.36 -6.04 -21.27
N ASP A 192 -2.20 -5.11 -22.20
CA ASP A 192 -1.95 -3.69 -21.94
C ASP A 192 -3.24 -2.91 -21.54
N GLN A 193 -4.43 -3.56 -21.62
CA GLN A 193 -5.67 -2.94 -21.15
C GLN A 193 -5.73 -3.02 -19.63
N GLU A 194 -5.72 -1.89 -19.00
CA GLU A 194 -5.97 -1.80 -17.55
C GLU A 194 -7.49 -1.75 -17.30
N PRO A 195 -7.96 -2.29 -16.17
CA PRO A 195 -9.33 -2.05 -15.72
C PRO A 195 -9.58 -0.54 -15.64
N PRO A 196 -10.78 -0.05 -15.98
CA PRO A 196 -11.09 1.36 -15.78
C PRO A 196 -10.91 1.71 -14.31
N ALA A 197 -10.28 2.85 -14.04
CA ALA A 197 -10.09 3.32 -12.69
C ALA A 197 -11.45 3.45 -11.97
N LYS A 198 -11.54 2.95 -10.76
CA LYS A 198 -12.72 3.07 -9.88
C LYS A 198 -12.91 4.51 -9.43
N TRP A 199 -11.82 5.20 -9.19
CA TRP A 199 -11.79 6.50 -8.55
C TRP A 199 -11.21 7.58 -9.46
N LYS A 200 -11.76 8.80 -9.32
CA LYS A 200 -11.18 10.04 -9.87
C LYS A 200 -10.96 11.03 -8.76
N LEU A 201 -10.05 11.97 -9.00
CA LEU A 201 -9.68 13.01 -8.06
C LEU A 201 -10.08 14.40 -8.61
N ALA A 202 -11.02 15.07 -7.95
CA ALA A 202 -11.19 16.51 -8.11
C ALA A 202 -10.14 17.21 -7.27
N HIS A 203 -9.45 18.20 -7.83
CA HIS A 203 -8.43 18.95 -7.11
C HIS A 203 -8.52 20.46 -7.35
N ARG A 204 -8.05 21.24 -6.36
CA ARG A 204 -7.96 22.71 -6.44
C ARG A 204 -6.68 23.17 -5.77
N GLU A 205 -5.91 23.97 -6.48
CA GLU A 205 -4.69 24.57 -5.95
C GLU A 205 -4.98 25.91 -5.26
N VAL A 206 -4.34 26.11 -4.11
CA VAL A 206 -4.41 27.36 -3.32
C VAL A 206 -2.99 27.79 -2.96
N SER A 207 -2.60 28.96 -3.47
CA SER A 207 -1.25 29.53 -3.29
C SER A 207 -1.30 30.67 -2.27
N LEU A 208 -1.14 30.37 -0.99
CA LEU A 208 -1.05 31.34 0.11
C LEU A 208 -0.19 30.75 1.24
N PRO A 209 0.41 31.56 2.12
CA PRO A 209 1.12 31.05 3.29
C PRO A 209 0.12 30.41 4.26
N MET A 210 -0.06 29.10 4.13
CA MET A 210 -1.01 28.32 4.90
C MET A 210 -0.42 27.85 6.22
N ASN A 211 -1.27 27.80 7.24
CA ASN A 211 -0.95 27.24 8.55
C ASN A 211 -1.50 25.82 8.68
N CYS A 212 -0.66 24.82 8.34
CA CYS A 212 -1.04 23.40 8.44
C CYS A 212 -1.57 23.01 9.83
N GLU A 213 -0.95 23.50 10.89
CA GLU A 213 -1.34 23.21 12.28
C GLU A 213 -2.75 23.71 12.57
N ALA A 214 -3.06 24.97 12.19
CA ALA A 214 -4.38 25.56 12.43
C ALA A 214 -5.44 24.94 11.49
N THR A 215 -5.08 24.67 10.22
CA THR A 215 -5.96 23.95 9.27
C THR A 215 -6.32 22.57 9.83
N PHE A 216 -5.33 21.80 10.28
CA PHE A 216 -5.60 20.49 10.85
C PHE A 216 -6.46 20.54 12.12
N ALA A 217 -6.27 21.53 12.98
CA ALA A 217 -7.10 21.70 14.16
C ALA A 217 -8.59 21.82 13.83
N ARG A 218 -8.95 22.51 12.73
CA ARG A 218 -10.34 22.57 12.23
C ARG A 218 -10.83 21.23 11.68
N LEU A 219 -10.01 20.57 10.85
CA LEU A 219 -10.36 19.30 10.23
C LEU A 219 -10.63 18.22 11.28
N LYS A 220 -9.75 18.09 12.29
CA LYS A 220 -9.87 17.06 13.33
C LYS A 220 -11.10 17.21 14.22
N ASP A 221 -11.58 18.44 14.40
CA ASP A 221 -12.76 18.71 15.24
C ASP A 221 -14.07 18.39 14.52
N ALA A 222 -14.04 18.35 13.19
CA ALA A 222 -15.20 18.01 12.34
C ALA A 222 -15.42 16.51 12.16
N ALA A 223 -14.46 15.63 12.53
CA ALA A 223 -14.48 14.22 12.22
C ALA A 223 -14.13 13.32 13.41
N ARG A 224 -14.57 12.04 13.35
CA ARG A 224 -14.17 11.02 14.33
C ARG A 224 -12.75 10.54 14.10
N ASP A 225 -12.38 10.31 12.84
CA ASP A 225 -11.01 9.99 12.44
C ASP A 225 -10.42 11.16 11.70
N ALA A 226 -9.20 11.51 12.06
CA ALA A 226 -8.41 12.52 11.40
C ALA A 226 -6.92 12.13 11.44
N PHE A 227 -6.20 12.48 10.40
CA PHE A 227 -4.77 12.23 10.32
C PHE A 227 -4.01 13.42 9.78
N TRP A 228 -2.80 13.57 10.27
CA TRP A 228 -1.79 14.46 9.72
C TRP A 228 -0.48 13.67 9.58
N LEU A 229 -0.09 13.35 8.36
CA LEU A 229 1.26 12.93 8.04
C LEU A 229 2.10 14.20 7.86
N ASP A 230 2.95 14.47 8.82
CA ASP A 230 3.61 15.77 9.01
C ASP A 230 5.07 15.73 8.59
N SER A 231 5.51 16.83 8.01
CA SER A 231 6.91 17.10 7.69
C SER A 231 7.45 18.21 8.57
N ALA A 232 7.72 17.87 9.84
CA ALA A 232 8.18 18.84 10.84
C ALA A 232 9.58 19.42 10.55
N THR A 233 10.29 18.90 9.53
CA THR A 233 11.67 19.30 9.15
C THR A 233 11.76 19.79 7.71
N ALA A 234 10.77 20.53 7.23
CA ALA A 234 10.70 21.04 5.85
C ALA A 234 11.98 21.80 5.40
N ASP A 235 12.63 22.48 6.32
CA ASP A 235 13.86 23.26 6.06
C ASP A 235 15.08 22.38 5.67
N THR A 236 15.03 21.07 5.89
CA THR A 236 16.16 20.16 5.62
C THR A 236 16.02 19.39 4.30
N GLY A 237 14.93 19.61 3.55
CA GLY A 237 14.63 18.91 2.30
C GLY A 237 14.13 17.47 2.46
N ALA A 238 14.09 16.93 3.69
CA ALA A 238 13.61 15.59 3.97
C ALA A 238 12.09 15.49 4.10
N GLY A 239 11.40 16.63 4.27
CA GLY A 239 9.97 16.71 4.51
C GLY A 239 9.29 17.76 3.64
N ARG A 240 9.13 17.49 2.34
CA ARG A 240 8.51 18.42 1.41
C ARG A 240 7.01 18.57 1.60
N TYR A 241 6.31 17.48 1.94
CA TYR A 241 4.85 17.43 1.95
C TYR A 241 4.27 17.13 3.33
N SER A 242 3.14 17.76 3.63
CA SER A 242 2.24 17.32 4.70
C SER A 242 0.90 16.91 4.12
N ILE A 243 0.31 15.82 4.60
CA ILE A 243 -0.97 15.29 4.14
C ILE A 243 -1.95 15.28 5.31
N LEU A 244 -3.07 15.99 5.17
CA LEU A 244 -4.12 16.11 6.17
C LEU A 244 -5.42 15.54 5.62
N GLY A 245 -6.13 14.74 6.41
CA GLY A 245 -7.40 14.22 5.97
C GLY A 245 -8.25 13.71 7.14
N THR A 246 -9.49 13.37 6.80
CA THR A 246 -10.48 12.89 7.76
C THR A 246 -11.35 11.79 7.14
N ASN A 247 -12.17 11.13 7.96
CA ASN A 247 -13.22 10.23 7.48
C ASN A 247 -14.55 10.96 7.18
N THR A 248 -14.48 12.22 6.76
CA THR A 248 -15.64 12.99 6.30
C THR A 248 -15.97 12.66 4.85
N GLY A 249 -17.28 12.51 4.54
CA GLY A 249 -17.79 12.16 3.22
C GLY A 249 -18.36 10.74 3.16
N SER A 250 -19.36 10.54 2.27
CA SER A 250 -20.11 9.29 2.15
C SER A 250 -19.27 8.10 1.68
N GLN A 251 -18.20 8.37 0.92
CA GLN A 251 -17.27 7.34 0.44
C GLN A 251 -16.14 7.04 1.43
N SER A 252 -15.96 7.88 2.47
CA SER A 252 -14.93 7.64 3.49
C SER A 252 -15.19 6.38 4.28
N ALA A 253 -14.13 5.69 4.68
CA ALA A 253 -14.23 4.49 5.48
C ALA A 253 -13.10 4.42 6.51
N SER A 254 -13.39 3.81 7.66
CA SER A 254 -12.40 3.44 8.67
C SER A 254 -12.36 1.92 8.78
N ILE A 255 -11.15 1.37 8.82
CA ILE A 255 -10.88 -0.07 8.83
C ILE A 255 -10.11 -0.38 10.10
N ARG A 256 -10.58 -1.37 10.87
CA ARG A 256 -9.95 -1.85 12.09
C ARG A 256 -9.71 -3.35 12.02
N TYR A 257 -8.59 -3.80 12.56
CA TYR A 257 -8.26 -5.21 12.67
C TYR A 257 -7.63 -5.52 14.02
N ASP A 258 -8.06 -6.64 14.61
CA ASP A 258 -7.48 -7.22 15.82
C ASP A 258 -7.15 -8.70 15.50
N ILE A 259 -5.89 -9.09 15.63
CA ILE A 259 -5.41 -10.46 15.37
C ILE A 259 -6.21 -11.50 16.19
N SER A 260 -6.53 -11.17 17.43
CA SER A 260 -7.29 -12.06 18.32
C SER A 260 -8.71 -12.35 17.81
N ARG A 261 -9.30 -11.46 17.02
CA ARG A 261 -10.63 -11.64 16.42
C ARG A 261 -10.53 -12.31 15.05
N GLY A 262 -9.43 -12.11 14.33
CA GLY A 262 -9.19 -12.70 13.01
C GLY A 262 -10.11 -12.17 11.90
N ASN A 263 -10.76 -11.00 12.11
CA ASN A 263 -11.63 -10.37 11.13
C ASN A 263 -11.43 -8.86 11.06
N VAL A 264 -11.79 -8.29 9.92
CA VAL A 264 -11.75 -6.86 9.65
C VAL A 264 -13.10 -6.23 9.94
N GLN A 265 -13.11 -5.13 10.69
CA GLN A 265 -14.27 -4.27 10.87
C GLN A 265 -14.14 -3.03 9.98
N VAL A 266 -15.23 -2.64 9.32
CA VAL A 266 -15.29 -1.48 8.44
C VAL A 266 -16.43 -0.58 8.88
N ALA A 267 -16.10 0.66 9.22
CA ALA A 267 -17.07 1.71 9.52
C ALA A 267 -17.21 2.65 8.30
N ARG A 268 -18.41 2.77 7.75
CA ARG A 268 -18.76 3.65 6.64
C ARG A 268 -20.15 4.22 6.84
N GLY A 269 -20.34 5.55 6.69
CA GLY A 269 -21.64 6.19 6.80
C GLY A 269 -22.33 5.98 8.16
N GLY A 270 -21.59 5.66 9.23
CA GLY A 270 -22.13 5.35 10.56
C GLY A 270 -22.52 3.89 10.78
N GLU A 271 -22.44 3.04 9.78
CA GLU A 271 -22.62 1.59 9.87
C GLU A 271 -21.29 0.87 10.06
N ILE A 272 -21.27 -0.20 10.85
CA ILE A 272 -20.10 -1.07 11.04
C ILE A 272 -20.43 -2.45 10.46
N THR A 273 -19.62 -2.88 9.52
CA THR A 273 -19.67 -4.22 8.92
C THR A 273 -18.45 -5.05 9.32
N THR A 274 -18.57 -6.38 9.31
CA THR A 274 -17.46 -7.29 9.60
C THR A 274 -17.20 -8.15 8.37
N VAL A 275 -15.92 -8.30 8.02
CA VAL A 275 -15.45 -9.13 6.90
C VAL A 275 -14.52 -10.19 7.47
N GLU A 276 -14.81 -11.47 7.18
CA GLU A 276 -14.04 -12.62 7.67
C GLU A 276 -12.76 -12.81 6.83
N THR A 277 -11.77 -11.95 7.08
CA THR A 277 -10.47 -11.95 6.43
C THR A 277 -9.44 -11.22 7.29
N ASP A 278 -8.16 -11.40 7.03
CA ASP A 278 -7.11 -10.60 7.64
C ASP A 278 -6.95 -9.22 6.94
N VAL A 279 -6.30 -8.29 7.64
CA VAL A 279 -6.18 -6.90 7.15
C VAL A 279 -5.32 -6.77 5.89
N LEU A 280 -4.28 -7.59 5.71
CA LEU A 280 -3.42 -7.53 4.53
C LEU A 280 -4.16 -8.02 3.29
N SER A 281 -4.87 -9.15 3.41
CA SER A 281 -5.75 -9.67 2.35
C SER A 281 -6.87 -8.68 2.00
N TYR A 282 -7.44 -8.00 3.00
CA TYR A 282 -8.48 -6.98 2.77
C TYR A 282 -7.92 -5.74 2.07
N LEU A 283 -6.78 -5.22 2.51
CA LEU A 283 -6.11 -4.09 1.86
C LEU A 283 -5.69 -4.42 0.43
N GLN A 284 -5.29 -5.66 0.14
CA GLN A 284 -4.99 -6.10 -1.21
C GLN A 284 -6.20 -5.98 -2.15
N GLN A 285 -7.39 -6.35 -1.69
CA GLN A 285 -8.62 -6.20 -2.47
C GLN A 285 -8.93 -4.72 -2.71
N LEU A 286 -8.79 -3.88 -1.69
CA LEU A 286 -9.08 -2.45 -1.77
C LEU A 286 -8.08 -1.69 -2.66
N LEU A 287 -6.81 -2.05 -2.63
CA LEU A 287 -5.75 -1.44 -3.46
C LEU A 287 -5.78 -1.92 -4.92
N ALA A 288 -6.60 -2.93 -5.25
CA ALA A 288 -6.91 -3.28 -6.63
C ALA A 288 -7.86 -2.26 -7.29
N GLU A 289 -8.59 -1.46 -6.50
CA GLU A 289 -9.37 -0.31 -6.99
C GLU A 289 -8.41 0.86 -7.27
N THR A 290 -8.19 1.20 -8.53
CA THR A 290 -7.23 2.25 -8.91
C THR A 290 -7.86 3.64 -9.00
N VAL A 291 -7.02 4.67 -8.95
CA VAL A 291 -7.40 6.07 -9.22
C VAL A 291 -6.89 6.49 -10.61
N ASP A 292 -7.73 7.18 -11.37
CA ASP A 292 -7.30 7.81 -12.63
C ASP A 292 -6.32 8.94 -12.34
N THR A 293 -5.11 8.82 -12.86
CA THR A 293 -4.01 9.77 -12.65
C THR A 293 -3.77 10.70 -13.82
N GLU A 294 -4.56 10.59 -14.90
CA GLU A 294 -4.46 11.46 -16.07
C GLU A 294 -4.76 12.91 -15.67
N ASP A 295 -3.94 13.85 -16.14
CA ASP A 295 -4.05 15.30 -15.86
C ASP A 295 -3.90 15.71 -14.37
N LEU A 296 -3.46 14.83 -13.47
CA LEU A 296 -3.23 15.19 -12.08
C LEU A 296 -1.84 15.80 -11.85
N PRO A 297 -1.72 16.79 -10.92
CA PRO A 297 -0.41 17.29 -10.51
C PRO A 297 0.45 16.20 -9.86
N GLU A 298 1.76 16.41 -9.81
CA GLU A 298 2.67 15.54 -9.07
C GLU A 298 2.45 15.67 -7.57
N LEU A 299 1.57 14.85 -7.02
CA LEU A 299 1.30 14.75 -5.58
C LEU A 299 1.89 13.47 -5.02
N PRO A 300 2.39 13.47 -3.78
CA PRO A 300 2.87 12.25 -3.12
C PRO A 300 1.73 11.26 -2.83
N PHE A 301 0.52 11.76 -2.61
CA PHE A 301 -0.68 11.00 -2.31
C PHE A 301 -1.85 11.49 -3.17
N ARG A 302 -2.45 10.59 -3.92
CA ARG A 302 -3.59 10.83 -4.82
C ARG A 302 -4.84 10.08 -4.41
N GLY A 303 -4.91 9.70 -3.13
CA GLY A 303 -5.96 8.86 -2.55
C GLY A 303 -5.48 7.46 -2.22
N GLY A 304 -6.15 6.84 -1.28
CA GLY A 304 -5.79 5.55 -0.73
C GLY A 304 -6.05 5.48 0.76
N TYR A 305 -5.26 4.69 1.47
CA TYR A 305 -5.46 4.38 2.88
C TYR A 305 -4.35 4.97 3.71
N VAL A 306 -4.69 5.73 4.75
CA VAL A 306 -3.75 6.31 5.71
C VAL A 306 -3.99 5.70 7.07
N GLY A 307 -2.93 5.23 7.73
CA GLY A 307 -3.10 4.55 9.01
C GLY A 307 -1.84 3.89 9.52
N PHE A 308 -2.03 2.79 10.24
CA PHE A 308 -0.92 2.04 10.82
C PHE A 308 -1.13 0.52 10.75
N LEU A 309 -0.02 -0.18 10.79
CA LEU A 309 0.09 -1.61 11.01
C LEU A 309 0.95 -1.81 12.27
N GLY A 310 0.37 -2.35 13.35
CA GLY A 310 1.03 -2.60 14.62
C GLY A 310 1.97 -3.80 14.55
N TYR A 311 2.90 -3.86 15.50
CA TYR A 311 3.96 -4.88 15.50
C TYR A 311 3.41 -6.32 15.56
N GLU A 312 2.32 -6.57 16.27
CA GLU A 312 1.71 -7.89 16.41
C GLU A 312 1.19 -8.42 15.07
N CYS A 313 0.95 -7.56 14.05
CA CYS A 313 0.66 -7.98 12.68
C CYS A 313 1.80 -8.81 12.04
N LYS A 314 2.97 -8.94 12.67
CA LYS A 314 3.99 -9.93 12.33
C LYS A 314 3.42 -11.35 12.23
N ALA A 315 2.32 -11.62 12.93
CA ALA A 315 1.61 -12.89 12.87
C ALA A 315 1.07 -13.20 11.46
N LEU A 316 0.84 -12.18 10.63
CA LEU A 316 0.37 -12.32 9.24
C LEU A 316 1.52 -12.50 8.24
N THR A 317 2.76 -12.20 8.64
CA THR A 317 3.92 -12.17 7.71
C THR A 317 5.01 -13.18 8.05
N VAL A 318 5.33 -13.36 9.34
CA VAL A 318 6.44 -14.21 9.78
C VAL A 318 5.93 -15.41 10.58
N GLY A 319 4.95 -15.20 11.47
CA GLY A 319 4.38 -16.27 12.29
C GLY A 319 3.77 -15.76 13.60
N PRO A 320 3.00 -16.60 14.29
CA PRO A 320 2.22 -16.21 15.45
C PRO A 320 3.09 -15.64 16.57
N GLY A 321 2.66 -14.51 17.13
CA GLY A 321 3.21 -13.92 18.34
C GLY A 321 2.59 -14.52 19.60
N VAL A 322 3.18 -14.21 20.77
CA VAL A 322 2.71 -14.66 22.09
C VAL A 322 1.96 -13.56 22.84
N HIS A 323 2.03 -12.31 22.38
CA HIS A 323 1.43 -11.17 23.03
C HIS A 323 0.21 -10.66 22.24
N SER A 324 -0.71 -10.01 22.95
CA SER A 324 -1.88 -9.31 22.39
C SER A 324 -1.95 -7.90 22.96
N ALA A 325 -2.11 -6.90 22.11
CA ALA A 325 -2.23 -5.50 22.53
C ALA A 325 -3.68 -5.16 22.93
N ASP A 326 -3.85 -4.14 23.78
CA ASP A 326 -5.16 -3.57 24.10
C ASP A 326 -5.65 -2.59 23.02
N THR A 327 -4.73 -2.09 22.20
CA THR A 327 -5.04 -1.28 21.00
C THR A 327 -5.31 -2.16 19.80
N PRO A 328 -6.04 -1.69 18.77
CA PRO A 328 -6.13 -2.39 17.50
C PRO A 328 -4.74 -2.73 16.94
N ASP A 329 -4.62 -3.91 16.30
CA ASP A 329 -3.37 -4.31 15.64
C ASP A 329 -3.18 -3.62 14.30
N ALA A 330 -4.25 -3.16 13.64
CA ALA A 330 -4.18 -2.27 12.50
C ALA A 330 -5.39 -1.32 12.44
N TYR A 331 -5.16 -0.12 11.91
CA TYR A 331 -6.21 0.84 11.67
C TYR A 331 -5.88 1.69 10.44
N TRP A 332 -6.83 1.77 9.48
CA TRP A 332 -6.66 2.51 8.24
C TRP A 332 -7.88 3.36 7.95
N VAL A 333 -7.67 4.56 7.44
CA VAL A 333 -8.71 5.50 7.02
C VAL A 333 -8.61 5.71 5.51
N PHE A 334 -9.72 5.52 4.80
CA PHE A 334 -9.90 5.98 3.42
C PHE A 334 -10.53 7.38 3.47
N PRO A 335 -9.78 8.45 3.24
CA PRO A 335 -10.31 9.80 3.21
C PRO A 335 -10.93 10.10 1.84
N GLN A 336 -12.20 10.52 1.80
CA GLN A 336 -12.79 11.05 0.57
C GLN A 336 -12.29 12.47 0.28
N ALA A 337 -12.00 13.24 1.35
CA ALA A 337 -11.50 14.61 1.27
C ALA A 337 -10.20 14.77 2.06
N PHE A 338 -9.18 15.37 1.44
CA PHE A 338 -7.87 15.58 2.07
C PHE A 338 -7.14 16.79 1.47
N VAL A 339 -6.10 17.25 2.16
CA VAL A 339 -5.25 18.37 1.74
C VAL A 339 -3.80 17.91 1.69
N VAL A 340 -3.10 18.25 0.61
CA VAL A 340 -1.66 18.05 0.47
C VAL A 340 -0.97 19.42 0.46
N PHE A 341 -0.13 19.68 1.46
CA PHE A 341 0.70 20.87 1.52
C PHE A 341 2.07 20.60 0.92
N ASP A 342 2.49 21.42 -0.04
CA ASP A 342 3.87 21.47 -0.51
C ASP A 342 4.56 22.65 0.18
N HIS A 343 5.40 22.34 1.18
CA HIS A 343 6.12 23.36 1.95
C HIS A 343 7.17 24.09 1.14
N ARG A 344 7.69 23.46 0.08
CA ARG A 344 8.72 24.05 -0.78
C ARG A 344 8.13 25.09 -1.72
N GLU A 345 6.98 24.78 -2.32
CA GLU A 345 6.29 25.67 -3.25
C GLU A 345 5.30 26.62 -2.53
N ALA A 346 5.12 26.47 -1.21
CA ALA A 346 4.16 27.22 -0.38
C ALA A 346 2.73 27.14 -0.93
N MET A 347 2.30 25.93 -1.30
CA MET A 347 0.99 25.65 -1.91
C MET A 347 0.24 24.57 -1.16
N ALA A 348 -1.10 24.62 -1.23
CA ALA A 348 -1.99 23.55 -0.79
C ALA A 348 -2.79 23.04 -1.98
N GLN A 349 -2.88 21.72 -2.12
CA GLN A 349 -3.80 21.04 -3.03
C GLN A 349 -4.95 20.45 -2.22
N LEU A 350 -6.16 20.95 -2.47
CA LEU A 350 -7.40 20.42 -1.94
C LEU A 350 -7.82 19.27 -2.84
N CYS A 351 -8.15 18.12 -2.29
CA CYS A 351 -8.41 16.90 -3.03
C CYS A 351 -9.70 16.24 -2.55
N VAL A 352 -10.58 15.86 -3.48
CA VAL A 352 -11.80 15.08 -3.21
C VAL A 352 -11.89 13.92 -4.18
N ILE A 353 -11.95 12.69 -3.66
CA ILE A 353 -12.13 11.46 -4.44
C ILE A 353 -13.61 11.25 -4.72
N TYR A 354 -13.93 10.81 -5.94
CA TYR A 354 -15.28 10.42 -6.34
C TYR A 354 -15.27 9.21 -7.28
N ASP A 355 -16.40 8.48 -7.34
CA ASP A 355 -16.55 7.33 -8.22
C ASP A 355 -16.50 7.76 -9.69
N ALA A 356 -15.61 7.12 -10.47
CA ALA A 356 -15.36 7.49 -11.86
C ALA A 356 -16.57 7.28 -12.78
N VAL A 357 -17.46 6.33 -12.45
CA VAL A 357 -18.67 6.00 -13.23
C VAL A 357 -19.79 6.96 -12.89
N GLU A 358 -19.98 7.28 -11.61
CA GLU A 358 -21.01 8.21 -11.14
C GLU A 358 -20.67 9.67 -11.50
N GLY A 359 -19.37 9.97 -11.57
CA GLY A 359 -18.87 11.32 -11.79
C GLY A 359 -18.97 12.21 -10.55
N PRO A 360 -18.53 13.49 -10.64
CA PRO A 360 -18.58 14.41 -9.52
C PRO A 360 -20.03 14.77 -9.16
N THR A 361 -20.38 14.63 -7.87
CA THR A 361 -21.71 14.90 -7.31
C THR A 361 -21.77 16.27 -6.61
N ALA A 362 -22.94 16.64 -6.08
CA ALA A 362 -23.08 17.81 -5.21
C ALA A 362 -22.18 17.69 -3.97
N GLU A 363 -22.06 16.49 -3.39
CA GLU A 363 -21.18 16.21 -2.25
C GLU A 363 -19.69 16.49 -2.58
N THR A 364 -19.26 16.16 -3.81
CA THR A 364 -17.89 16.48 -4.25
C THR A 364 -17.61 17.99 -4.18
N THR A 365 -18.59 18.82 -4.56
CA THR A 365 -18.47 20.28 -4.50
C THR A 365 -18.51 20.76 -3.04
N GLU A 366 -19.43 20.27 -2.24
CA GLU A 366 -19.58 20.62 -0.82
C GLU A 366 -18.32 20.29 -0.02
N LEU A 367 -17.72 19.12 -0.26
CA LEU A 367 -16.45 18.71 0.38
C LEU A 367 -15.28 19.60 -0.07
N MET A 368 -15.22 20.01 -1.34
CA MET A 368 -14.20 20.91 -1.82
C MET A 368 -14.31 22.29 -1.17
N GLU A 369 -15.54 22.83 -1.06
CA GLU A 369 -15.80 24.11 -0.38
C GLU A 369 -15.49 23.99 1.13
N TRP A 370 -15.86 22.89 1.78
CA TRP A 370 -15.51 22.65 3.18
C TRP A 370 -14.00 22.60 3.44
N LEU A 371 -13.22 21.97 2.54
CA LEU A 371 -11.77 21.99 2.63
C LEU A 371 -11.21 23.40 2.49
N GLU A 372 -11.74 24.19 1.54
CA GLU A 372 -11.30 25.58 1.31
C GLU A 372 -11.61 26.47 2.53
N GLU A 373 -12.81 26.35 3.11
CA GLU A 373 -13.19 27.06 4.33
C GLU A 373 -12.37 26.64 5.56
N SER A 374 -11.83 25.42 5.57
CA SER A 374 -10.99 24.91 6.65
C SER A 374 -9.56 25.42 6.60
N LEU A 375 -9.13 26.00 5.48
CA LEU A 375 -7.78 26.54 5.34
C LEU A 375 -7.57 27.73 6.28
N GLU A 376 -6.43 27.74 6.96
CA GLU A 376 -6.00 28.83 7.83
C GLU A 376 -4.72 29.47 7.32
N VAL A 377 -4.70 30.80 7.38
CA VAL A 377 -3.56 31.62 7.00
C VAL A 377 -2.85 32.14 8.25
N GLY A 378 -1.52 32.22 8.19
CA GLY A 378 -0.70 32.80 9.26
C GLY A 378 0.31 31.84 9.86
N MET A 379 0.99 32.32 10.91
CA MET A 379 2.00 31.55 11.61
C MET A 379 1.42 30.95 12.89
N PRO A 380 1.80 29.70 13.27
CA PRO A 380 1.40 29.12 14.55
C PRO A 380 1.87 29.99 15.71
N THR A 381 0.98 30.27 16.66
CA THR A 381 1.34 30.96 17.91
C THR A 381 1.64 29.95 19.00
N HIS A 382 2.80 30.08 19.65
CA HIS A 382 3.26 29.14 20.63
C HIS A 382 3.78 29.82 21.89
N THR A 383 3.42 29.28 23.05
CA THR A 383 4.04 29.58 24.34
C THR A 383 4.94 28.40 24.75
N ALA A 384 6.20 28.67 25.01
CA ALA A 384 7.08 27.67 25.63
C ALA A 384 6.57 27.32 27.02
N ARG A 385 6.57 26.03 27.37
CA ARG A 385 6.13 25.51 28.67
C ARG A 385 7.27 24.74 29.31
N GLU A 386 7.50 24.95 30.58
CA GLU A 386 8.41 24.16 31.39
C GLU A 386 7.62 23.15 32.24
N PRO A 387 8.13 21.93 32.48
CA PRO A 387 7.43 20.97 33.34
C PRO A 387 7.48 21.42 34.81
N GLU A 388 6.33 21.45 35.47
CA GLU A 388 6.22 21.83 36.87
C GLU A 388 6.42 20.65 37.84
N ALA A 389 6.21 19.41 37.37
CA ALA A 389 6.36 18.20 38.18
C ALA A 389 6.87 17.01 37.35
N ALA A 390 7.49 16.05 38.01
CA ALA A 390 7.88 14.79 37.42
C ALA A 390 6.63 14.00 37.01
N LEU A 391 6.73 13.30 35.87
CA LEU A 391 5.69 12.40 35.38
C LEU A 391 5.68 11.13 36.23
N GLU A 392 4.51 10.75 36.77
CA GLU A 392 4.31 9.47 37.45
C GLU A 392 4.00 8.40 36.44
N GLY A 393 4.80 7.34 36.42
CA GLY A 393 4.64 6.20 35.51
C GLY A 393 5.76 5.19 35.70
N THR A 394 5.66 4.03 35.05
CA THR A 394 6.59 2.92 35.24
C THR A 394 6.94 2.24 33.94
N TRP A 395 8.16 1.74 33.82
CA TRP A 395 8.51 0.75 32.82
C TRP A 395 7.90 -0.60 33.20
N ARG A 396 7.54 -1.42 32.25
CA ARG A 396 7.07 -2.81 32.48
C ARG A 396 8.15 -3.65 33.15
N LEU A 397 9.42 -3.40 32.80
CA LEU A 397 10.58 -4.02 33.42
C LEU A 397 11.32 -2.96 34.29
N THR A 398 11.74 -3.35 35.47
CA THR A 398 12.71 -2.56 36.25
C THR A 398 14.06 -2.50 35.50
N ALA A 399 14.92 -1.56 35.84
CA ALA A 399 16.26 -1.45 35.24
C ALA A 399 17.08 -2.75 35.41
N ASP A 400 16.99 -3.40 36.58
CA ASP A 400 17.71 -4.64 36.84
C ASP A 400 17.14 -5.82 36.03
N GLU A 401 15.82 -5.90 35.88
CA GLU A 401 15.18 -6.91 35.01
C GLU A 401 15.54 -6.70 33.53
N TYR A 402 15.52 -5.46 33.01
CA TYR A 402 15.90 -5.16 31.64
C TYR A 402 17.38 -5.51 31.38
N VAL A 403 18.28 -5.18 32.31
CA VAL A 403 19.70 -5.58 32.26
C VAL A 403 19.86 -7.10 32.26
N ALA A 404 19.05 -7.82 33.07
CA ALA A 404 19.07 -9.28 33.08
C ALA A 404 18.62 -9.86 31.72
N ARG A 405 17.58 -9.28 31.06
CA ARG A 405 17.14 -9.68 29.72
C ARG A 405 18.22 -9.47 28.66
N ILE A 406 18.97 -8.38 28.75
CA ILE A 406 20.15 -8.14 27.87
C ILE A 406 21.17 -9.27 28.04
N GLY A 407 21.40 -9.75 29.28
CA GLY A 407 22.27 -10.91 29.53
C GLY A 407 21.76 -12.22 28.87
N GLU A 408 20.46 -12.41 28.81
CA GLU A 408 19.84 -13.55 28.10
C GLU A 408 20.01 -13.42 26.59
N VAL A 409 19.91 -12.17 26.04
CA VAL A 409 20.22 -11.85 24.64
C VAL A 409 21.70 -12.17 24.34
N ASP A 410 22.65 -11.69 25.14
CA ASP A 410 24.10 -11.96 24.95
C ASP A 410 24.36 -13.48 24.92
N ALA A 411 23.71 -14.24 25.81
CA ALA A 411 23.82 -15.70 25.78
C ALA A 411 23.28 -16.30 24.50
N ALA A 412 22.18 -15.78 23.92
CA ALA A 412 21.64 -16.25 22.64
C ALA A 412 22.55 -15.88 21.48
N LEU A 413 23.13 -14.67 21.46
CA LEU A 413 24.12 -14.24 20.47
C LEU A 413 25.36 -15.16 20.49
N ARG A 414 25.89 -15.47 21.68
CA ARG A 414 27.05 -16.38 21.84
C ARG A 414 26.76 -17.81 21.43
N ARG A 415 25.52 -18.26 21.50
CA ARG A 415 25.11 -19.60 20.96
C ARG A 415 24.94 -19.57 19.44
N GLY A 416 24.95 -18.39 18.79
CA GLY A 416 24.68 -18.25 17.37
C GLY A 416 23.20 -18.32 17.01
N ASP A 417 22.29 -18.14 17.98
CA ASP A 417 20.84 -18.12 17.76
C ASP A 417 20.39 -16.86 17.00
N SER A 418 21.13 -15.74 17.17
CA SER A 418 20.89 -14.46 16.48
C SER A 418 22.22 -13.71 16.31
N TYR A 419 22.23 -12.67 15.50
CA TYR A 419 23.38 -11.77 15.29
C TYR A 419 23.16 -10.40 15.95
N GLU A 420 21.90 -9.98 16.02
CA GLU A 420 21.43 -8.75 16.62
C GLU A 420 19.99 -8.98 17.12
N VAL A 421 19.64 -8.46 18.28
CA VAL A 421 18.28 -8.50 18.83
C VAL A 421 17.87 -7.09 19.25
N CYS A 422 16.82 -6.55 18.65
CA CYS A 422 16.22 -5.31 19.12
C CYS A 422 15.31 -5.62 20.32
N LEU A 423 15.84 -5.42 21.54
CA LEU A 423 15.09 -5.60 22.79
C LEU A 423 14.43 -4.30 23.20
N THR A 424 13.13 -4.34 23.51
CA THR A 424 12.36 -3.16 23.86
C THR A 424 11.60 -3.31 25.17
N ASP A 425 11.15 -2.19 25.70
CA ASP A 425 10.32 -2.10 26.89
C ASP A 425 9.32 -0.95 26.72
N THR A 426 8.27 -0.93 27.51
CA THR A 426 7.20 0.07 27.43
C THR A 426 7.08 0.81 28.76
N TYR A 427 7.11 2.14 28.67
CA TYR A 427 6.75 3.02 29.79
C TYR A 427 5.25 3.28 29.75
N GLU A 428 4.59 3.16 30.91
CA GLU A 428 3.15 3.30 31.08
C GLU A 428 2.83 4.38 32.10
N THR A 429 1.86 5.23 31.77
CA THR A 429 1.37 6.29 32.65
C THR A 429 -0.10 6.56 32.39
N GLN A 430 -0.78 7.14 33.37
CA GLN A 430 -2.17 7.55 33.25
C GLN A 430 -2.27 9.06 33.52
N VAL A 431 -2.64 9.81 32.50
CA VAL A 431 -2.67 11.28 32.54
C VAL A 431 -3.82 11.81 31.66
N ALA A 432 -4.66 12.67 32.25
CA ALA A 432 -5.70 13.39 31.52
C ALA A 432 -5.06 14.59 30.78
N VAL A 433 -4.74 14.42 29.50
CA VAL A 433 -4.21 15.47 28.62
C VAL A 433 -4.92 15.44 27.27
N ASP A 434 -5.03 16.59 26.63
CA ASP A 434 -5.48 16.68 25.23
C ASP A 434 -4.37 16.17 24.30
N GLY A 435 -4.71 15.21 23.43
CA GLY A 435 -3.73 14.59 22.54
C GLY A 435 -3.20 15.55 21.47
N TRP A 436 -4.02 16.49 21.01
CA TRP A 436 -3.58 17.50 20.05
C TRP A 436 -2.56 18.47 20.67
N ASP A 437 -2.81 18.96 21.88
CA ASP A 437 -1.85 19.79 22.61
C ASP A 437 -0.56 19.03 22.90
N LEU A 438 -0.66 17.73 23.22
CA LEU A 438 0.48 16.86 23.43
C LEU A 438 1.29 16.65 22.14
N TYR A 439 0.62 16.42 21.00
CA TYR A 439 1.32 16.31 19.71
C TYR A 439 2.03 17.62 19.33
N ARG A 440 1.38 18.75 19.48
CA ARG A 440 1.99 20.06 19.25
C ARG A 440 3.25 20.28 20.09
N GLN A 441 3.24 19.82 21.34
CA GLN A 441 4.40 19.90 22.23
C GLN A 441 5.50 18.91 21.82
N LEU A 442 5.14 17.66 21.47
CA LEU A 442 6.08 16.64 20.99
C LEU A 442 6.78 17.10 19.71
N ARG A 443 6.03 17.60 18.73
CA ARG A 443 6.52 18.12 17.46
C ARG A 443 7.61 19.19 17.64
N ARG A 444 7.53 20.00 18.68
CA ARG A 444 8.54 21.02 19.01
C ARG A 444 9.75 20.43 19.72
N ASN A 445 9.52 19.55 20.67
CA ASN A 445 10.60 18.95 21.45
C ASN A 445 11.45 17.97 20.63
N ASN A 446 10.83 17.33 19.64
CA ASN A 446 11.46 16.30 18.81
C ASN A 446 10.97 16.37 17.35
N PRO A 447 11.30 17.43 16.60
CA PRO A 447 10.90 17.53 15.19
C PRO A 447 11.52 16.37 14.38
N ALA A 448 10.71 15.76 13.51
CA ALA A 448 11.12 14.58 12.75
C ALA A 448 10.56 14.60 11.30
N PRO A 449 11.25 13.96 10.34
CA PRO A 449 10.85 13.98 8.93
C PRO A 449 9.63 13.10 8.61
N TYR A 450 9.33 12.11 9.45
CA TYR A 450 8.20 11.18 9.27
C TYR A 450 7.29 11.24 10.50
N ALA A 451 7.00 12.44 10.97
CA ALA A 451 6.09 12.67 12.06
C ALA A 451 4.63 12.41 11.61
N ALA A 452 3.78 12.05 12.57
CA ALA A 452 2.36 11.83 12.29
C ALA A 452 1.51 12.03 13.53
N TYR A 453 0.30 12.54 13.34
CA TYR A 453 -0.77 12.52 14.32
C TYR A 453 -1.98 11.80 13.75
N LEU A 454 -2.44 10.77 14.46
CA LEU A 454 -3.65 10.04 14.10
C LEU A 454 -4.64 10.15 15.28
N LYS A 455 -5.86 10.62 15.02
CA LYS A 455 -7.02 10.57 15.90
C LYS A 455 -7.96 9.51 15.36
N LEU A 456 -8.21 8.44 16.08
CA LEU A 456 -8.88 7.24 15.62
C LEU A 456 -10.08 6.91 16.54
N GLY A 457 -11.25 7.40 16.15
CA GLY A 457 -12.50 7.28 16.93
C GLY A 457 -13.67 6.69 16.14
N GLY A 458 -13.44 6.19 14.92
CA GLY A 458 -14.48 5.70 14.00
C GLY A 458 -15.30 4.53 14.55
N PHE A 459 -14.72 3.73 15.46
CA PHE A 459 -15.38 2.60 16.13
C PHE A 459 -15.82 2.91 17.56
N GLY A 460 -15.74 4.18 17.99
CA GLY A 460 -16.06 4.63 19.35
C GLY A 460 -14.88 4.56 20.33
N ASP A 461 -13.70 4.24 19.83
CA ASP A 461 -12.46 4.28 20.60
C ASP A 461 -12.00 5.73 20.80
N ASP A 462 -11.17 5.96 21.83
CA ASP A 462 -10.44 7.21 22.05
C ASP A 462 -8.93 6.90 21.92
N LEU A 463 -8.52 6.60 20.68
CA LEU A 463 -7.14 6.26 20.35
C LEU A 463 -6.49 7.40 19.59
N GLU A 464 -5.36 7.88 20.09
CA GLU A 464 -4.53 8.89 19.44
C GLU A 464 -3.08 8.39 19.36
N ILE A 465 -2.46 8.54 18.19
CA ILE A 465 -1.07 8.15 17.94
C ILE A 465 -0.29 9.41 17.57
N LEU A 466 0.72 9.72 18.38
CA LEU A 466 1.53 10.94 18.29
C LEU A 466 2.96 10.51 17.97
N SER A 467 3.30 10.48 16.69
CA SER A 467 4.59 9.98 16.21
C SER A 467 5.53 11.11 15.82
N SER A 468 6.78 10.96 16.23
CA SER A 468 7.90 11.84 15.90
C SER A 468 9.06 10.98 15.33
N SER A 469 8.72 10.08 14.39
CA SER A 469 9.66 9.12 13.84
C SER A 469 10.69 9.76 12.91
N PRO A 470 11.99 9.47 13.11
CA PRO A 470 13.02 9.90 12.18
C PRO A 470 13.26 8.93 11.03
N GLU A 471 12.72 7.71 11.09
CA GLU A 471 13.11 6.59 10.22
C GLU A 471 12.05 6.22 9.19
N ARG A 472 12.43 6.18 7.90
CA ARG A 472 11.59 5.65 6.84
C ARG A 472 11.72 4.13 6.78
N PHE A 473 10.59 3.43 6.90
CA PHE A 473 10.51 1.99 6.67
C PHE A 473 10.57 1.68 5.17
N LEU A 474 9.58 2.12 4.43
CA LEU A 474 9.45 1.88 2.99
C LEU A 474 8.89 3.10 2.28
N LYS A 475 9.39 3.38 1.10
CA LYS A 475 8.74 4.25 0.12
C LYS A 475 8.64 3.55 -1.20
N VAL A 476 7.49 3.62 -1.85
CA VAL A 476 7.26 3.11 -3.21
C VAL A 476 6.84 4.28 -4.08
N GLU A 477 7.59 4.49 -5.16
CA GLU A 477 7.29 5.49 -6.19
C GLU A 477 6.38 4.87 -7.27
N ARG A 478 5.75 5.69 -8.11
CA ARG A 478 4.84 5.24 -9.18
C ARG A 478 5.48 4.33 -10.22
N ASP A 479 6.78 4.47 -10.43
CA ASP A 479 7.54 3.62 -11.36
C ASP A 479 7.91 2.26 -10.76
N GLY A 480 7.39 1.94 -9.56
CA GLY A 480 7.71 0.72 -8.84
C GLY A 480 9.05 0.73 -8.11
N THR A 481 9.77 1.86 -8.10
CA THR A 481 11.00 2.00 -7.30
C THR A 481 10.67 1.96 -5.82
N VAL A 482 11.25 1.00 -5.11
CA VAL A 482 11.15 0.86 -3.64
C VAL A 482 12.42 1.38 -3.00
N SER A 483 12.29 2.09 -1.89
CA SER A 483 13.44 2.50 -1.07
C SER A 483 13.17 2.33 0.42
N SER A 484 14.23 1.98 1.17
CA SER A 484 14.27 1.95 2.64
C SER A 484 15.49 2.70 3.14
N LYS A 485 15.36 3.43 4.26
CA LYS A 485 16.43 4.27 4.82
C LYS A 485 16.69 3.93 6.29
N PRO A 486 17.35 2.82 6.61
CA PRO A 486 17.69 2.46 7.98
C PRO A 486 18.69 3.44 8.59
N ILE A 487 18.46 3.77 9.84
CA ILE A 487 19.30 4.65 10.65
C ILE A 487 19.92 3.84 11.78
N LYS A 488 21.25 3.91 11.92
CA LYS A 488 21.95 3.38 13.08
C LYS A 488 23.00 4.40 13.55
N GLY A 489 22.94 4.71 14.83
CA GLY A 489 23.81 5.72 15.44
C GLY A 489 23.30 7.15 15.20
N THR A 490 23.20 7.87 16.29
CA THR A 490 22.82 9.29 16.36
C THR A 490 23.72 9.99 17.35
N ILE A 491 24.28 11.14 16.98
CA ILE A 491 25.10 11.97 17.86
C ILE A 491 24.64 13.43 17.79
N ALA A 492 24.60 14.10 18.95
CA ALA A 492 24.19 15.51 19.00
C ALA A 492 25.20 16.39 18.25
N ARG A 493 24.69 17.43 17.58
CA ARG A 493 25.50 18.50 16.99
C ARG A 493 26.29 19.25 18.05
N SER A 494 27.32 19.94 17.64
CA SER A 494 28.11 20.87 18.48
C SER A 494 28.07 22.27 17.86
N GLU A 495 28.02 23.28 18.73
CA GLU A 495 28.18 24.68 18.28
C GLU A 495 29.61 24.99 17.82
N ASP A 496 30.59 24.24 18.32
CA ASP A 496 31.98 24.30 17.85
C ASP A 496 32.11 23.50 16.52
N PRO A 497 32.44 24.15 15.40
CA PRO A 497 32.53 23.51 14.10
C PRO A 497 33.60 22.40 14.02
N ASP A 498 34.69 22.47 14.81
CA ASP A 498 35.72 21.46 14.82
C ASP A 498 35.29 20.22 15.60
N GLU A 499 34.59 20.41 16.70
CA GLU A 499 33.97 19.33 17.46
C GLU A 499 32.81 18.69 16.68
N ASP A 500 32.00 19.48 16.00
CA ASP A 500 30.91 19.00 15.17
C ASP A 500 31.42 18.08 14.04
N ARG A 501 32.51 18.48 13.36
CA ARG A 501 33.19 17.62 12.37
C ARG A 501 33.76 16.34 12.97
N ARG A 502 34.33 16.40 14.16
CA ARG A 502 34.85 15.22 14.88
C ARG A 502 33.74 14.24 15.20
N ARG A 503 32.58 14.73 15.68
CA ARG A 503 31.41 13.90 15.98
C ARG A 503 30.86 13.22 14.73
N SER A 504 30.72 13.94 13.62
CA SER A 504 30.32 13.38 12.33
C SER A 504 31.30 12.30 11.85
N TYR A 505 32.61 12.54 11.94
CA TYR A 505 33.64 11.57 11.56
C TYR A 505 33.63 10.34 12.49
N PHE A 506 33.50 10.55 13.81
CA PHE A 506 33.38 9.46 14.77
C PHE A 506 32.23 8.53 14.41
N LEU A 507 31.03 9.09 14.20
CA LEU A 507 29.83 8.33 13.81
C LEU A 507 30.06 7.48 12.55
N GLN A 508 30.76 8.04 11.56
CA GLN A 508 31.08 7.33 10.32
C GLN A 508 32.12 6.22 10.50
N SER A 509 33.01 6.33 11.49
CA SER A 509 34.13 5.43 11.70
C SER A 509 33.95 4.42 12.85
N ASP A 510 32.93 4.60 13.68
CA ASP A 510 32.68 3.73 14.84
C ASP A 510 32.34 2.29 14.40
N ALA A 511 33.09 1.33 14.91
CA ALA A 511 33.02 -0.06 14.46
C ALA A 511 31.71 -0.74 14.82
N LYS A 512 31.14 -0.46 16.02
CA LYS A 512 29.85 -1.00 16.50
C LYS A 512 28.73 -0.50 15.62
N THR A 513 28.61 0.82 15.46
CA THR A 513 27.56 1.48 14.64
C THR A 513 27.58 0.99 13.20
N ARG A 514 28.79 0.82 12.62
CA ARG A 514 28.96 0.32 11.25
C ARG A 514 28.53 -1.14 11.13
N ALA A 515 28.86 -1.99 12.10
CA ALA A 515 28.45 -3.41 12.09
C ALA A 515 26.93 -3.55 12.19
N GLU A 516 26.29 -2.81 13.10
CA GLU A 516 24.82 -2.77 13.23
C GLU A 516 24.16 -2.29 11.92
N ASN A 517 24.67 -1.20 11.32
CA ASN A 517 24.10 -0.67 10.07
C ASN A 517 24.24 -1.69 8.93
N LEU A 518 25.39 -2.36 8.81
CA LEU A 518 25.63 -3.37 7.77
C LEU A 518 24.66 -4.55 7.89
N MET A 519 24.43 -5.06 9.11
CA MET A 519 23.49 -6.17 9.33
C MET A 519 22.07 -5.82 8.86
N ILE A 520 21.60 -4.61 9.17
CA ILE A 520 20.26 -4.16 8.76
C ILE A 520 20.19 -3.91 7.25
N VAL A 521 21.23 -3.35 6.65
CA VAL A 521 21.30 -3.17 5.18
C VAL A 521 21.20 -4.52 4.47
N ASP A 522 21.95 -5.54 4.92
CA ASP A 522 21.93 -6.86 4.29
C ASP A 522 20.58 -7.57 4.53
N LEU A 523 19.96 -7.39 5.70
CA LEU A 523 18.62 -7.90 5.96
C LEU A 523 17.58 -7.25 5.01
N LEU A 524 17.61 -5.94 4.84
CA LEU A 524 16.73 -5.22 3.91
C LEU A 524 16.96 -5.61 2.45
N ARG A 525 18.21 -5.83 2.05
CA ARG A 525 18.55 -6.35 0.72
C ARG A 525 17.93 -7.74 0.49
N ASN A 526 17.99 -8.61 1.51
CA ASN A 526 17.35 -9.91 1.46
C ASN A 526 15.83 -9.77 1.34
N ASP A 527 15.20 -8.92 2.16
CA ASP A 527 13.75 -8.74 2.17
C ASP A 527 13.24 -8.16 0.84
N LEU A 528 13.87 -7.11 0.31
CA LEU A 528 13.55 -6.55 -1.00
C LEU A 528 13.86 -7.53 -2.15
N GLY A 529 14.91 -8.34 -2.03
CA GLY A 529 15.26 -9.35 -3.04
C GLY A 529 14.19 -10.42 -3.25
N ARG A 530 13.23 -10.56 -2.33
CA ARG A 530 12.10 -11.49 -2.45
C ARG A 530 11.00 -10.99 -3.40
N VAL A 531 10.88 -9.67 -3.58
CA VAL A 531 9.77 -9.03 -4.32
C VAL A 531 10.23 -8.08 -5.41
N CYS A 532 11.51 -7.72 -5.45
CA CYS A 532 12.08 -6.87 -6.49
C CYS A 532 12.61 -7.69 -7.67
N GLU A 533 12.80 -7.04 -8.81
CA GLU A 533 13.43 -7.61 -10.00
C GLU A 533 14.85 -8.10 -9.70
N VAL A 534 15.25 -9.19 -10.31
CA VAL A 534 16.59 -9.76 -10.11
C VAL A 534 17.64 -8.78 -10.61
N GLY A 535 18.54 -8.39 -9.72
CA GLY A 535 19.63 -7.46 -10.02
C GLY A 535 19.27 -5.97 -9.83
N SER A 536 18.03 -5.63 -9.45
CA SER A 536 17.62 -4.24 -9.18
C SER A 536 17.93 -3.76 -7.76
N VAL A 537 18.19 -4.70 -6.81
CA VAL A 537 18.43 -4.32 -5.41
C VAL A 537 19.87 -3.79 -5.25
N GLU A 538 19.96 -2.49 -4.94
CA GLU A 538 21.20 -1.75 -4.81
C GLU A 538 21.30 -0.97 -3.50
N VAL A 539 22.49 -0.53 -3.13
CA VAL A 539 22.76 0.32 -1.96
C VAL A 539 23.47 1.59 -2.42
N PRO A 540 22.75 2.58 -2.96
CA PRO A 540 23.35 3.80 -3.50
C PRO A 540 24.04 4.65 -2.43
N VAL A 541 23.59 4.55 -1.18
CA VAL A 541 24.24 5.19 -0.03
C VAL A 541 24.48 4.12 1.05
N LEU A 542 25.73 3.88 1.38
CA LEU A 542 26.14 2.98 2.47
C LEU A 542 26.85 3.79 3.55
N MET A 543 26.27 3.84 4.75
CA MET A 543 26.85 4.50 5.94
C MET A 543 27.21 5.98 5.68
N GLY A 544 26.31 6.71 5.02
CA GLY A 544 26.40 8.16 4.85
C GLY A 544 26.01 8.89 6.14
N VAL A 545 26.65 10.01 6.44
CA VAL A 545 26.23 10.88 7.56
C VAL A 545 25.28 11.94 7.05
N GLU A 546 24.04 11.90 7.53
CA GLU A 546 23.05 12.98 7.33
C GLU A 546 23.08 13.91 8.56
N SER A 547 23.20 15.22 8.30
CA SER A 547 23.27 16.25 9.36
C SER A 547 21.97 17.02 9.42
N TYR A 548 21.30 16.94 10.55
CA TYR A 548 20.09 17.68 10.87
C TYR A 548 20.42 18.87 11.78
N GLN A 549 19.42 19.66 12.13
CA GLN A 549 19.63 20.84 12.97
C GLN A 549 20.26 20.51 14.33
N THR A 550 19.87 19.40 14.95
CA THR A 550 20.26 19.02 16.31
C THR A 550 21.16 17.78 16.40
N VAL A 551 21.20 16.96 15.34
CA VAL A 551 21.92 15.67 15.35
C VAL A 551 22.58 15.36 14.01
N HIS A 552 23.63 14.53 14.07
CA HIS A 552 24.13 13.73 12.94
C HIS A 552 23.59 12.31 13.06
N GLN A 553 23.23 11.69 11.94
CA GLN A 553 22.77 10.30 11.86
C GLN A 553 23.53 9.53 10.80
N LEU A 554 23.88 8.28 11.08
CA LEU A 554 24.44 7.36 10.11
C LEU A 554 23.30 6.65 9.38
N VAL A 555 23.16 6.91 8.08
CA VAL A 555 22.05 6.46 7.24
C VAL A 555 22.58 5.65 6.07
N SER A 556 21.92 4.56 5.77
CA SER A 556 22.08 3.85 4.51
C SER A 556 20.79 3.94 3.70
N THR A 557 20.89 3.75 2.38
CA THR A 557 19.72 3.69 1.50
C THR A 557 19.80 2.40 0.70
N VAL A 558 18.76 1.58 0.78
CA VAL A 558 18.59 0.38 -0.03
C VAL A 558 17.44 0.66 -1.00
N VAL A 559 17.65 0.39 -2.29
CA VAL A 559 16.66 0.58 -3.34
C VAL A 559 16.46 -0.71 -4.12
N GLY A 560 15.29 -0.84 -4.77
CA GLY A 560 14.98 -1.92 -5.70
C GLY A 560 13.81 -1.54 -6.58
N THR A 561 13.51 -2.30 -7.61
CA THR A 561 12.33 -2.15 -8.46
C THR A 561 11.40 -3.33 -8.21
N LEU A 562 10.14 -3.09 -7.83
CA LEU A 562 9.16 -4.16 -7.67
C LEU A 562 8.99 -4.92 -8.98
N ARG A 563 8.86 -6.25 -8.89
CA ARG A 563 8.48 -7.04 -10.06
C ARG A 563 7.07 -6.67 -10.51
N GLY A 564 6.80 -6.74 -11.80
CA GLY A 564 5.48 -6.43 -12.38
C GLY A 564 4.33 -7.34 -11.89
N ASP A 565 4.65 -8.44 -11.18
CA ASP A 565 3.67 -9.35 -10.55
C ASP A 565 3.56 -9.15 -9.03
N ALA A 566 4.31 -8.23 -8.44
CA ALA A 566 4.31 -7.91 -7.02
C ALA A 566 3.59 -6.57 -6.76
N ASN A 567 2.88 -6.49 -5.64
CA ASN A 567 2.15 -5.30 -5.21
C ASN A 567 2.63 -4.82 -3.82
N LEU A 568 1.99 -3.77 -3.28
CA LEU A 568 2.32 -3.20 -1.97
C LEU A 568 2.14 -4.21 -0.82
N ILE A 569 1.19 -5.12 -0.92
CA ILE A 569 0.94 -6.12 0.12
C ILE A 569 1.99 -7.24 0.08
N ASP A 570 2.43 -7.65 -1.12
CA ASP A 570 3.55 -8.57 -1.26
C ASP A 570 4.84 -7.97 -0.67
N LEU A 571 5.05 -6.67 -0.86
CA LEU A 571 6.17 -5.95 -0.27
C LEU A 571 6.09 -5.95 1.27
N LEU A 572 4.90 -5.71 1.86
CA LEU A 572 4.70 -5.79 3.31
C LEU A 572 4.92 -7.22 3.83
N HIS A 573 4.42 -8.25 3.14
CA HIS A 573 4.70 -9.65 3.51
C HIS A 573 6.19 -9.99 3.49
N ALA A 574 6.97 -9.40 2.58
CA ALA A 574 8.41 -9.64 2.48
C ALA A 574 9.22 -8.91 3.56
N THR A 575 8.78 -7.71 3.97
CA THR A 575 9.61 -6.78 4.75
C THR A 575 9.15 -6.56 6.19
N PHE A 576 7.85 -6.67 6.48
CA PHE A 576 7.28 -6.41 7.81
C PHE A 576 7.44 -7.61 8.76
N PRO A 577 7.74 -7.39 10.05
CA PRO A 577 8.12 -6.11 10.66
C PRO A 577 9.52 -5.65 10.26
N GLY A 578 9.78 -4.35 10.38
CA GLY A 578 11.03 -3.72 9.96
C GLY A 578 12.26 -4.34 10.62
N GLY A 579 13.31 -4.53 9.84
CA GLY A 579 14.56 -5.17 10.30
C GLY A 579 15.22 -4.44 11.46
N SER A 580 15.21 -3.10 11.48
CA SER A 580 15.78 -2.27 12.54
C SER A 580 15.12 -2.46 13.91
N MET A 581 13.86 -2.98 13.93
CA MET A 581 13.09 -3.23 15.14
C MET A 581 13.03 -4.72 15.53
N THR A 582 13.74 -5.58 14.81
CA THR A 582 13.75 -7.04 15.02
C THR A 582 15.16 -7.57 15.21
N GLY A 583 15.86 -7.87 14.16
CA GLY A 583 17.23 -8.39 14.13
C GLY A 583 17.36 -9.52 13.11
N ALA A 584 18.50 -10.19 13.12
CA ALA A 584 18.85 -11.19 12.13
C ALA A 584 19.44 -12.46 12.76
N PRO A 585 19.00 -13.67 12.33
CA PRO A 585 17.95 -14.02 11.37
C PRO A 585 16.55 -13.69 11.89
N LYS A 586 15.67 -13.09 11.06
CA LYS A 586 14.41 -12.45 11.50
C LYS A 586 13.51 -13.39 12.32
N GLU A 587 13.13 -14.55 11.80
CA GLU A 587 12.21 -15.49 12.48
C GLU A 587 12.73 -15.98 13.85
N ARG A 588 14.01 -16.37 13.90
CA ARG A 588 14.63 -16.82 15.15
C ARG A 588 14.72 -15.70 16.16
N THR A 589 15.07 -14.50 15.72
CA THR A 589 15.18 -13.32 16.56
C THR A 589 13.82 -12.91 17.13
N LEU A 590 12.75 -12.94 16.34
CA LEU A 590 11.39 -12.69 16.81
C LEU A 590 10.96 -13.64 17.92
N SER A 591 11.31 -14.93 17.81
CA SER A 591 11.04 -15.93 18.88
C SER A 591 11.80 -15.59 20.18
N ILE A 592 13.01 -15.07 20.07
CA ILE A 592 13.78 -14.61 21.24
C ILE A 592 13.12 -13.39 21.86
N ILE A 593 12.78 -12.38 21.08
CA ILE A 593 12.07 -11.17 21.52
C ILE A 593 10.78 -11.53 22.27
N ASP A 594 9.95 -12.38 21.67
CA ASP A 594 8.67 -12.82 22.27
C ASP A 594 8.85 -13.54 23.63
N SER A 595 9.99 -14.18 23.84
CA SER A 595 10.28 -14.84 25.13
C SER A 595 10.83 -13.92 26.21
N LEU A 596 11.38 -12.75 25.81
CA LEU A 596 12.10 -11.85 26.72
C LEU A 596 11.31 -10.59 27.09
N GLU A 597 10.49 -10.07 26.18
CA GLU A 597 9.69 -8.87 26.43
C GLU A 597 8.51 -9.15 27.35
N ALA A 598 8.18 -8.18 28.21
CA ALA A 598 7.16 -8.36 29.25
C ALA A 598 5.71 -8.21 28.76
N GLY A 599 5.51 -7.86 27.48
CA GLY A 599 4.17 -7.65 26.91
C GLY A 599 4.22 -7.21 25.44
N PRO A 600 3.05 -6.89 24.86
CA PRO A 600 2.95 -6.48 23.47
C PRO A 600 3.64 -5.13 23.23
N ARG A 601 4.10 -4.94 22.01
CA ARG A 601 4.59 -3.64 21.53
C ARG A 601 3.45 -2.74 21.04
N GLY A 602 2.36 -3.32 20.54
CA GLY A 602 1.21 -2.63 19.96
C GLY A 602 1.59 -1.83 18.71
N VAL A 603 1.25 -0.56 18.71
CA VAL A 603 1.58 0.35 17.59
C VAL A 603 3.09 0.59 17.46
N TYR A 604 3.80 0.62 18.59
CA TYR A 604 5.25 0.78 18.63
C TYR A 604 5.97 -0.36 17.89
N SER A 605 7.03 -0.05 17.15
CA SER A 605 7.77 -0.98 16.26
C SER A 605 7.00 -1.44 15.01
N GLY A 606 5.76 -0.97 14.83
CA GLY A 606 5.00 -1.14 13.60
C GLY A 606 5.34 -0.08 12.54
N THR A 607 4.37 0.28 11.73
CA THR A 607 4.52 1.28 10.66
C THR A 607 3.31 2.20 10.57
N ILE A 608 3.53 3.49 10.30
CA ILE A 608 2.51 4.50 10.01
C ILE A 608 2.80 5.14 8.66
N GLY A 609 1.77 5.45 7.89
CA GLY A 609 1.88 6.18 6.65
C GLY A 609 0.68 5.97 5.74
N TYR A 610 0.92 5.89 4.44
CA TYR A 610 -0.14 5.67 3.46
C TYR A 610 0.19 4.55 2.47
N LEU A 611 -0.89 3.95 1.94
CA LEU A 611 -0.91 3.03 0.80
C LEU A 611 -1.81 3.66 -0.27
N GLY A 612 -1.21 4.11 -1.37
CA GLY A 612 -1.89 4.84 -2.44
C GLY A 612 -2.59 3.93 -3.44
N LEU A 613 -3.74 4.38 -3.97
CA LEU A 613 -4.46 3.72 -5.06
C LEU A 613 -3.70 3.76 -6.40
N ASP A 614 -2.65 4.56 -6.50
CA ASP A 614 -1.74 4.66 -7.64
C ASP A 614 -0.46 3.82 -7.46
N GLY A 615 -0.47 2.86 -6.53
CA GLY A 615 0.65 1.98 -6.24
C GLY A 615 1.78 2.62 -5.42
N THR A 616 1.62 3.87 -4.98
CA THR A 616 2.60 4.55 -4.13
C THR A 616 2.42 4.20 -2.66
N ALA A 617 3.50 4.28 -1.87
CA ALA A 617 3.45 4.18 -0.42
C ALA A 617 4.57 5.02 0.21
N ASP A 618 4.34 5.55 1.41
CA ASP A 618 5.41 6.08 2.26
C ASP A 618 5.07 5.73 3.72
N LEU A 619 5.91 4.89 4.32
CA LEU A 619 5.70 4.26 5.60
C LEU A 619 6.92 4.50 6.49
N ASN A 620 6.70 4.93 7.73
CA ASN A 620 7.75 5.08 8.74
C ASN A 620 7.92 3.81 9.60
N ILE A 621 8.98 3.75 10.38
CA ILE A 621 9.09 2.86 11.55
C ILE A 621 8.49 3.60 12.75
N VAL A 622 7.57 2.95 13.49
CA VAL A 622 6.95 3.58 14.67
C VAL A 622 7.89 3.51 15.85
N ILE A 623 8.72 4.54 15.95
CA ILE A 623 9.59 4.84 17.08
C ILE A 623 9.41 6.30 17.50
N ARG A 624 9.84 6.68 18.68
CA ARG A 624 9.65 8.05 19.21
C ARG A 624 8.17 8.45 19.16
N THR A 625 7.30 7.53 19.56
CA THR A 625 5.85 7.64 19.42
C THR A 625 5.18 7.50 20.79
N ILE A 626 4.20 8.35 21.05
CA ILE A 626 3.29 8.27 22.18
C ILE A 626 1.99 7.66 21.67
N VAL A 627 1.49 6.62 22.33
CA VAL A 627 0.17 6.04 22.07
C VAL A 627 -0.73 6.38 23.26
N LYS A 628 -1.83 7.07 22.99
CA LYS A 628 -2.82 7.50 23.98
C LYS A 628 -4.16 6.82 23.71
N ALA A 629 -4.63 6.03 24.68
CA ALA A 629 -5.94 5.39 24.67
C ALA A 629 -6.74 5.89 25.89
N GLY A 630 -7.61 6.86 25.68
CA GLY A 630 -8.21 7.60 26.78
C GLY A 630 -7.16 8.34 27.61
N GLU A 631 -7.11 8.08 28.91
CA GLU A 631 -6.07 8.62 29.82
C GLU A 631 -4.81 7.76 29.88
N ASN A 632 -4.85 6.52 29.36
CA ASN A 632 -3.69 5.63 29.33
C ASN A 632 -2.72 6.04 28.22
N ILE A 633 -1.48 6.27 28.61
CA ILE A 633 -0.41 6.65 27.69
C ILE A 633 0.72 5.63 27.75
N THR A 634 1.17 5.16 26.60
CA THR A 634 2.31 4.26 26.49
C THR A 634 3.39 4.86 25.59
N VAL A 635 4.65 4.59 25.95
CA VAL A 635 5.84 4.99 25.19
C VAL A 635 6.77 3.79 25.10
N GLY A 636 6.94 3.25 23.91
CA GLY A 636 7.92 2.18 23.66
C GLY A 636 9.33 2.75 23.45
N ALA A 637 10.33 2.07 24.00
CA ALA A 637 11.74 2.36 23.72
C ALA A 637 12.61 1.11 23.92
N GLY A 638 13.75 1.07 23.24
CA GLY A 638 14.71 -0.03 23.33
C GLY A 638 15.90 0.21 22.41
N GLY A 639 16.71 -0.82 22.23
CA GLY A 639 17.91 -0.77 21.42
C GLY A 639 18.28 -2.11 20.79
N ALA A 640 19.18 -2.04 19.82
CA ALA A 640 19.79 -3.20 19.19
C ALA A 640 20.91 -3.74 20.09
N ILE A 641 20.76 -4.96 20.56
CA ILE A 641 21.75 -5.64 21.38
C ILE A 641 22.65 -6.51 20.49
N VAL A 642 23.93 -6.26 20.55
CA VAL A 642 24.99 -6.99 19.85
C VAL A 642 26.02 -7.50 20.86
N LEU A 643 26.97 -8.35 20.43
CA LEU A 643 27.99 -8.93 21.33
C LEU A 643 28.85 -7.90 22.09
N ASP A 644 29.00 -6.69 21.52
CA ASP A 644 29.78 -5.60 22.11
C ASP A 644 28.92 -4.62 22.96
N SER A 645 27.64 -4.94 23.17
CA SER A 645 26.72 -4.10 23.98
C SER A 645 27.02 -4.22 25.47
N ASP A 646 27.13 -3.07 26.17
CA ASP A 646 27.11 -3.01 27.64
C ASP A 646 25.67 -2.87 28.15
N ALA A 647 25.24 -3.78 29.00
CA ALA A 647 23.83 -3.86 29.43
C ALA A 647 23.33 -2.60 30.19
N LYS A 648 24.23 -1.89 30.91
CA LYS A 648 23.84 -0.66 31.61
C LYS A 648 23.78 0.53 30.66
N GLU A 649 24.68 0.59 29.69
CA GLU A 649 24.65 1.62 28.66
C GLU A 649 23.39 1.48 27.79
N GLU A 650 23.01 0.25 27.40
CA GLU A 650 21.79 -0.03 26.64
C GLU A 650 20.52 0.36 27.42
N ASN A 651 20.47 0.10 28.75
CA ASN A 651 19.35 0.59 29.58
C ASN A 651 19.29 2.13 29.62
N ALA A 652 20.44 2.77 29.77
CA ALA A 652 20.51 4.25 29.77
C ALA A 652 20.10 4.83 28.40
N GLU A 653 20.46 4.16 27.29
CA GLU A 653 20.05 4.55 25.95
C GLU A 653 18.53 4.40 25.75
N LYS A 654 17.91 3.32 26.25
CA LYS A 654 16.45 3.14 26.27
C LYS A 654 15.75 4.31 26.95
N GLU A 655 16.20 4.70 28.15
CA GLU A 655 15.64 5.83 28.89
C GLU A 655 15.83 7.16 28.15
N LEU A 656 17.00 7.38 27.58
CA LEU A 656 17.31 8.57 26.79
C LEU A 656 16.40 8.69 25.56
N LYS A 657 16.11 7.58 24.90
CA LYS A 657 15.20 7.55 23.73
C LYS A 657 13.77 7.93 24.09
N ALA A 658 13.31 7.66 25.31
CA ALA A 658 12.00 8.05 25.79
C ALA A 658 11.94 9.48 26.36
N ALA A 659 13.07 10.05 26.77
CA ALA A 659 13.12 11.28 27.58
C ALA A 659 12.38 12.48 26.96
N ALA A 660 12.51 12.72 25.64
CA ALA A 660 11.84 13.82 24.95
C ALA A 660 10.30 13.67 24.96
N LEU A 661 9.82 12.45 24.83
CA LEU A 661 8.39 12.10 24.83
C LEU A 661 7.82 12.30 26.25
N LEU A 662 8.47 11.73 27.26
CA LEU A 662 8.05 11.85 28.64
C LEU A 662 8.06 13.32 29.12
N ARG A 663 9.06 14.09 28.69
CA ARG A 663 9.10 15.54 28.93
C ARG A 663 7.91 16.25 28.28
N SER A 664 7.51 15.88 27.08
CA SER A 664 6.36 16.48 26.40
C SER A 664 5.05 16.22 27.16
N ILE A 665 4.86 15.00 27.68
CA ILE A 665 3.69 14.63 28.49
C ILE A 665 3.67 15.47 29.79
N ALA A 666 4.81 15.58 30.48
CA ALA A 666 4.92 16.37 31.73
C ALA A 666 4.62 17.86 31.50
N GLN A 667 5.08 18.44 30.37
CA GLN A 667 4.85 19.84 30.03
C GLN A 667 3.37 20.17 29.79
N VAL A 668 2.63 19.25 29.13
CA VAL A 668 1.20 19.47 28.83
C VAL A 668 0.34 19.23 30.08
N ARG A 669 0.69 18.24 30.92
CA ARG A 669 0.00 17.99 32.19
C ARG A 669 -0.01 19.24 33.08
N SER A 670 1.14 19.91 33.24
CA SER A 670 1.29 21.11 34.07
C SER A 670 0.49 22.31 33.60
N ALA A 671 0.02 22.32 32.35
CA ALA A 671 -0.78 23.41 31.79
C ALA A 671 -2.28 23.26 32.05
N ASN A 672 -2.73 22.04 32.37
CA ASN A 672 -4.13 21.70 32.62
C ASN A 672 -4.45 21.57 34.10
N SER A 673 -3.44 21.65 34.99
CA SER A 673 -3.55 21.73 36.44
C SER A 673 -3.68 23.19 36.91
#